data_a3b305f743d7fa36d6e1af478a1de5bb
#
_entry.id   a3b305f743d7fa36d6e1af478a1de5bb
#
_cell.length_a   1.000
_cell.length_b   1.000
_cell.length_c   1.000
_cell.angle_alpha   90.00
_cell.angle_beta   90.00
_cell.angle_gamma   90.00
#
_symmetry.space_group_name_H-M   'P 1'
#
loop_
_entity.id
_entity.type
_entity.pdbx_description
1 polymer ?
#
loop_
_entity_poly.entity_id
_entity_poly.type
_entity_poly.pdbx_seq_one_letter_code
_entity_poly.pdbx_strand_id
1 'polypeptide(L)'
;MPSGYLGQAQELPAQYQEPLLDMGSSLGYGQGMEYQYFNAPQPSQPMAVLRQTRLQQLRAERMRRQQAGQRDLTRTALRKEVPPAPQAGPPARSLRSPETPLVVPPDLGLPQTAPWGEPVLSPPVLPETPAAEAPPAPAPVRPRPPSGLLLSLPSKPLPAVHAPGSSSLLKKEDSGSIQRMNMARATMILTGSFIAGRILGLVRTSLFAFVFGTSMTSDAYLQAFLVPDLIFNVVAGGALSSAFIPIFTQYMIGEQDERTAWRIASSALNLALAIMCVLAILAMFLAPWLVPLYNPGVKPEEMQLIISLTRIMLLQSVIMGGGVIVNSVLYARQNFLLPAIGTVLYNVGLILGLLPGFFLTFIGRSEAHTTFAVYAATVGVVLGALLQVGVQIPGIVRERMRYTFSFDWNHPGVRQIGRQMLPRVLNAAMLYFSTFVDRGLILLLAAGPFVLNPQGLITQYYQALQLMLLPLGIFGMAISTAAFPTMAENVTLGRLDRVRAIIEDTLRTILFMSIPSSVGLMVLGLPVIQVLLQHGAFNLDSATSTSVPLAFFALGLAGLASVEILTRSFYAFRDSKTPVMVSVAQFVLKILLSLILLNLLKWGPSWGLGSLAFATSVAGSLEAAVLLWLLQKKIGMLGLRKLAMFTGRVLLASLAMGAGVLLLRTLLDLLLITTTSQSLGVLGTIFATFKLAAELLAGLLVYIWATRQFGIEDFWKQGPVRRVLERFKLSWI
;
A
#
# COMPACT_ATOMS: atom_id res chain seq x y z
N MET A 1 -23.36 31.27 -59.89
CA MET A 1 -23.72 30.65 -61.21
C MET A 1 -22.45 30.34 -61.96
N PRO A 2 -22.31 29.25 -62.73
CA PRO A 2 -23.17 28.05 -62.80
C PRO A 2 -22.42 26.77 -62.36
N SER A 3 -23.18 25.77 -61.87
CA SER A 3 -23.59 24.52 -62.48
C SER A 3 -22.43 23.64 -62.97
N GLY A 4 -22.26 22.44 -62.57
CA GLY A 4 -23.05 21.26 -62.40
C GLY A 4 -22.19 20.10 -62.90
N TYR A 5 -22.29 18.94 -62.31
CA TYR A 5 -22.39 17.66 -63.02
C TYR A 5 -22.69 16.56 -62.01
N LEU A 6 -23.83 15.97 -62.23
CA LEU A 6 -24.36 14.71 -61.72
C LEU A 6 -23.70 13.50 -62.42
N GLY A 7 -23.61 12.38 -61.72
CA GLY A 7 -23.82 11.07 -62.30
C GLY A 7 -22.59 10.18 -62.38
N GLN A 8 -22.48 9.13 -61.63
CA GLN A 8 -22.97 7.80 -62.03
C GLN A 8 -22.67 6.78 -60.91
N ALA A 9 -23.74 6.12 -60.55
CA ALA A 9 -23.71 4.84 -59.86
C ALA A 9 -23.19 3.75 -60.79
N GLN A 10 -22.36 2.85 -60.32
CA GLN A 10 -22.17 1.54 -60.94
C GLN A 10 -22.20 0.44 -59.89
N GLU A 11 -23.02 -0.54 -60.26
CA GLU A 11 -23.54 -1.67 -59.51
C GLU A 11 -22.48 -2.75 -59.21
N LEU A 12 -22.83 -3.54 -58.19
CA LEU A 12 -22.24 -4.80 -57.75
C LEU A 12 -22.24 -5.89 -58.85
N PRO A 13 -21.44 -6.98 -58.64
CA PRO A 13 -22.12 -8.27 -58.64
C PRO A 13 -21.90 -9.10 -57.36
N ALA A 14 -23.01 -9.68 -56.96
CA ALA A 14 -23.17 -10.73 -55.98
C ALA A 14 -22.57 -12.07 -56.47
N GLN A 15 -22.04 -12.82 -55.52
CA GLN A 15 -21.99 -14.30 -55.42
C GLN A 15 -21.07 -14.67 -54.27
N TYR A 16 -21.58 -15.14 -53.15
CA TYR A 16 -21.80 -16.54 -52.81
C TYR A 16 -22.71 -16.64 -51.58
N GLN A 17 -23.79 -17.40 -51.77
CA GLN A 17 -24.74 -17.82 -50.74
C GLN A 17 -24.17 -18.94 -49.87
N GLU A 18 -24.66 -18.96 -48.63
CA GLU A 18 -24.59 -20.05 -47.67
C GLU A 18 -25.09 -21.41 -48.19
N PRO A 19 -24.81 -22.50 -47.44
CA PRO A 19 -25.96 -23.20 -46.90
C PRO A 19 -25.91 -23.49 -45.40
N LEU A 20 -27.02 -23.21 -44.77
CA LEU A 20 -27.54 -23.82 -43.55
C LEU A 20 -27.59 -25.35 -43.69
N LEU A 21 -27.14 -26.06 -42.69
CA LEU A 21 -27.61 -27.41 -42.39
C LEU A 21 -27.83 -27.57 -40.90
N ASP A 22 -29.09 -27.61 -40.60
CA ASP A 22 -29.79 -28.08 -39.42
C ASP A 22 -29.52 -29.59 -39.23
N MET A 23 -29.18 -30.05 -38.02
CA MET A 23 -29.47 -31.40 -37.55
C MET A 23 -29.65 -31.39 -36.04
N GLY A 24 -30.88 -31.68 -35.69
CA GLY A 24 -31.38 -31.82 -34.37
C GLY A 24 -30.94 -33.08 -33.63
N SER A 25 -31.13 -32.98 -32.37
CA SER A 25 -31.52 -33.98 -31.35
C SER A 25 -31.08 -35.43 -31.54
N SER A 26 -30.31 -35.94 -30.58
CA SER A 26 -30.72 -37.13 -29.80
C SER A 26 -29.70 -37.50 -28.72
N LEU A 27 -30.20 -37.59 -27.49
CA LEU A 27 -30.00 -38.64 -26.48
C LEU A 27 -28.60 -39.21 -26.19
N GLY A 28 -28.15 -39.04 -24.97
CA GLY A 28 -27.12 -39.89 -24.38
C GLY A 28 -26.76 -39.51 -22.93
N TYR A 29 -27.51 -40.04 -21.97
CA TYR A 29 -27.10 -40.13 -20.55
C TYR A 29 -25.81 -40.93 -20.44
N GLY A 30 -24.83 -40.44 -19.67
CA GLY A 30 -23.64 -41.22 -19.37
C GLY A 30 -22.68 -40.50 -18.42
N GLN A 31 -22.92 -40.69 -17.13
CA GLN A 31 -21.92 -40.88 -16.04
C GLN A 31 -20.66 -40.01 -15.96
N GLY A 32 -20.60 -39.21 -14.90
CA GLY A 32 -19.56 -39.23 -13.89
C GLY A 32 -18.11 -38.99 -14.36
N MET A 33 -17.63 -37.75 -14.34
CA MET A 33 -16.22 -37.49 -14.08
C MET A 33 -16.09 -36.81 -12.71
N GLU A 34 -15.75 -37.65 -11.72
CA GLU A 34 -15.24 -37.24 -10.43
C GLU A 34 -13.98 -36.37 -10.62
N TYR A 35 -14.08 -35.15 -10.14
CA TYR A 35 -12.88 -34.32 -9.91
C TYR A 35 -12.04 -34.98 -8.82
N GLN A 36 -10.99 -35.69 -9.20
CA GLN A 36 -9.93 -36.08 -8.28
C GLN A 36 -9.27 -34.84 -7.71
N TYR A 37 -9.59 -34.55 -6.46
CA TYR A 37 -8.79 -33.68 -5.60
C TYR A 37 -7.38 -34.29 -5.48
N PHE A 38 -6.37 -33.63 -6.02
CA PHE A 38 -4.98 -33.93 -5.74
C PHE A 38 -4.75 -33.71 -4.25
N ASN A 39 -4.77 -34.78 -3.49
CA ASN A 39 -4.29 -34.84 -2.13
C ASN A 39 -2.81 -34.50 -2.11
N ALA A 40 -2.47 -33.36 -1.51
CA ALA A 40 -1.10 -33.10 -1.10
C ALA A 40 -0.67 -34.19 -0.10
N PRO A 41 0.55 -34.74 -0.20
CA PRO A 41 1.00 -35.77 0.75
C PRO A 41 0.99 -35.20 2.16
N GLN A 42 0.28 -35.87 3.05
CA GLN A 42 0.30 -35.56 4.48
C GLN A 42 1.71 -35.77 5.02
N PRO A 43 2.24 -34.88 5.85
CA PRO A 43 3.54 -35.07 6.48
C PRO A 43 3.49 -36.31 7.36
N SER A 44 4.51 -37.16 7.22
CA SER A 44 4.68 -38.42 7.96
C SER A 44 4.46 -38.20 9.47
N GLN A 45 3.72 -39.10 10.12
CA GLN A 45 3.33 -39.07 11.53
C GLN A 45 4.45 -38.74 12.55
N PRO A 46 5.74 -39.09 12.36
CA PRO A 46 6.80 -38.70 13.31
C PRO A 46 7.03 -37.21 13.45
N MET A 47 6.80 -36.41 12.42
CA MET A 47 6.99 -34.95 12.49
C MET A 47 5.86 -34.24 13.22
N ALA A 48 4.65 -34.75 13.21
CA ALA A 48 3.52 -34.18 13.94
C ALA A 48 3.70 -34.36 15.46
N VAL A 49 4.18 -35.50 15.89
CA VAL A 49 4.47 -35.81 17.31
C VAL A 49 5.61 -34.96 17.84
N LEU A 50 6.70 -34.80 17.09
CA LEU A 50 7.82 -33.91 17.45
C LEU A 50 7.40 -32.43 17.56
N ARG A 51 6.51 -31.97 16.68
CA ARG A 51 5.95 -30.62 16.74
C ARG A 51 5.06 -30.40 17.97
N GLN A 52 4.23 -31.38 18.33
CA GLN A 52 3.40 -31.30 19.53
C GLN A 52 4.23 -31.32 20.81
N THR A 53 5.25 -32.16 20.90
CA THR A 53 6.15 -32.22 22.05
C THR A 53 6.94 -30.92 22.23
N ARG A 54 7.42 -30.33 21.14
CA ARG A 54 8.15 -29.04 21.17
C ARG A 54 7.23 -27.88 21.54
N LEU A 55 5.97 -27.87 21.09
CA LEU A 55 4.96 -26.89 21.50
C LEU A 55 4.57 -27.01 22.97
N GLN A 56 4.52 -28.24 23.51
CA GLN A 56 4.27 -28.46 24.93
C GLN A 56 5.46 -27.99 25.79
N GLN A 57 6.68 -28.25 25.36
CA GLN A 57 7.88 -27.75 26.03
C GLN A 57 7.94 -26.22 26.05
N LEU A 58 7.65 -25.54 24.94
CA LEU A 58 7.61 -24.07 24.86
C LEU A 58 6.49 -23.47 25.71
N ARG A 59 5.34 -24.15 25.84
CA ARG A 59 4.27 -23.72 26.76
C ARG A 59 4.67 -23.88 28.22
N ALA A 60 5.32 -24.97 28.58
CA ALA A 60 5.83 -25.20 29.93
C ALA A 60 6.92 -24.18 30.33
N GLU A 61 7.81 -23.84 29.42
CA GLU A 61 8.85 -22.82 29.63
C GLU A 61 8.25 -21.42 29.80
N ARG A 62 7.21 -21.08 29.02
CA ARG A 62 6.49 -19.81 29.16
C ARG A 62 5.76 -19.68 30.49
N MET A 63 5.13 -20.77 30.97
CA MET A 63 4.49 -20.82 32.28
C MET A 63 5.50 -20.66 33.43
N ARG A 64 6.69 -21.31 33.31
CA ARG A 64 7.76 -21.15 34.30
C ARG A 64 8.29 -19.71 34.37
N ARG A 65 8.44 -19.05 33.24
CA ARG A 65 8.84 -17.62 33.19
C ARG A 65 7.78 -16.68 33.77
N GLN A 66 6.50 -16.97 33.56
CA GLN A 66 5.41 -16.20 34.17
C GLN A 66 5.35 -16.37 35.69
N GLN A 67 5.55 -17.61 36.19
CA GLN A 67 5.60 -17.89 37.62
C GLN A 67 6.84 -17.30 38.29
N ALA A 68 7.98 -17.27 37.60
CA ALA A 68 9.19 -16.60 38.09
C ALA A 68 9.01 -15.07 38.19
N GLY A 69 8.38 -14.45 37.19
CA GLY A 69 8.06 -13.02 37.21
C GLY A 69 7.04 -12.63 38.29
N GLN A 70 6.07 -13.52 38.61
CA GLN A 70 5.15 -13.30 39.73
C GLN A 70 5.83 -13.44 41.10
N ARG A 71 6.81 -14.35 41.26
CA ARG A 71 7.60 -14.50 42.48
C ARG A 71 8.51 -13.29 42.74
N ASP A 72 9.05 -12.69 41.70
CA ASP A 72 9.85 -11.45 41.84
C ASP A 72 8.98 -10.24 42.18
N LEU A 73 7.77 -10.14 41.63
CA LEU A 73 6.83 -9.09 41.99
C LEU A 73 6.34 -9.21 43.44
N THR A 74 6.12 -10.44 43.94
CA THR A 74 5.74 -10.68 45.34
C THR A 74 6.92 -10.41 46.30
N ARG A 75 8.17 -10.74 45.88
CA ARG A 75 9.36 -10.38 46.71
C ARG A 75 9.64 -8.87 46.74
N THR A 76 9.33 -8.16 45.67
CA THR A 76 9.48 -6.68 45.62
C THR A 76 8.38 -5.98 46.40
N ALA A 77 7.16 -6.55 46.45
CA ALA A 77 6.07 -6.06 47.31
C ALA A 77 6.34 -6.27 48.79
N LEU A 78 6.85 -7.46 49.18
CA LEU A 78 7.23 -7.76 50.57
C LEU A 78 8.45 -6.95 51.10
N ARG A 79 9.25 -6.37 50.23
CA ARG A 79 10.39 -5.52 50.61
C ARG A 79 10.02 -4.05 50.83
N LYS A 80 8.80 -3.65 50.50
CA LYS A 80 8.29 -2.27 50.67
C LYS A 80 7.44 -2.05 51.92
N GLU A 81 7.20 -3.06 52.75
CA GLU A 81 6.38 -2.97 53.96
C GLU A 81 7.18 -3.18 55.26
N VAL A 82 8.35 -2.58 55.43
CA VAL A 82 8.98 -2.48 56.73
C VAL A 82 9.29 -1.01 57.01
N PRO A 83 8.42 -0.30 57.71
CA PRO A 83 8.77 1.03 58.26
C PRO A 83 9.64 0.90 59.50
N PRO A 84 10.57 1.84 59.79
CA PRO A 84 11.41 1.82 60.97
C PRO A 84 10.61 2.19 62.21
N ALA A 85 10.99 1.58 63.36
CA ALA A 85 10.36 1.73 64.67
C ALA A 85 10.40 3.18 65.18
N PRO A 86 9.32 3.68 65.80
CA PRO A 86 9.33 5.02 66.43
C PRO A 86 9.82 4.96 67.87
N GLN A 87 10.60 5.98 68.21
CA GLN A 87 11.01 6.30 69.58
C GLN A 87 9.87 6.87 70.42
N ALA A 88 9.90 6.54 71.71
CA ALA A 88 8.91 6.86 72.74
C ALA A 88 8.89 8.33 73.15
N GLY A 89 7.70 8.86 73.45
CA GLY A 89 7.47 10.10 74.20
C GLY A 89 5.97 10.22 74.59
N PRO A 90 5.61 10.84 75.71
CA PRO A 90 4.59 10.35 76.61
C PRO A 90 3.17 10.95 76.49
N PRO A 91 2.19 10.59 77.40
CA PRO A 91 0.79 10.46 77.03
C PRO A 91 -0.11 11.64 77.39
N ALA A 92 -1.26 11.83 76.78
CA ALA A 92 -2.46 12.37 77.46
C ALA A 92 -3.74 12.31 76.64
N ARG A 93 -4.74 11.74 77.26
CA ARG A 93 -6.17 12.05 77.40
C ARG A 93 -7.16 11.63 76.28
N SER A 94 -7.94 10.69 76.80
CA SER A 94 -9.32 10.31 76.51
C SER A 94 -10.29 11.39 75.99
N LEU A 95 -11.20 11.01 75.12
CA LEU A 95 -12.64 11.25 75.28
C LEU A 95 -13.46 10.52 74.16
N ARG A 96 -14.20 9.50 74.62
CA ARG A 96 -15.57 9.08 74.34
C ARG A 96 -16.15 9.16 72.90
N SER A 97 -16.57 7.95 72.47
CA SER A 97 -17.70 7.64 71.55
C SER A 97 -19.04 8.17 72.07
N PRO A 98 -20.09 8.26 71.27
CA PRO A 98 -21.08 7.18 71.21
C PRO A 98 -21.67 6.91 69.80
N GLU A 99 -21.85 5.60 69.50
CA GLU A 99 -23.09 4.84 69.25
C GLU A 99 -24.13 5.43 68.30
N THR A 100 -24.35 4.70 67.16
CA THR A 100 -25.53 4.17 66.52
C THR A 100 -26.95 4.79 66.78
N PRO A 101 -27.99 4.64 65.92
CA PRO A 101 -28.40 3.40 65.27
C PRO A 101 -29.11 3.50 63.85
N LEU A 102 -29.30 2.32 63.25
CA LEU A 102 -30.20 1.91 62.19
C LEU A 102 -31.63 2.45 62.25
N VAL A 103 -32.23 2.82 61.08
CA VAL A 103 -33.68 2.75 60.85
C VAL A 103 -33.97 2.35 59.42
N VAL A 104 -34.75 1.28 59.25
CA VAL A 104 -35.55 0.81 58.09
C VAL A 104 -37.00 0.80 58.61
N PRO A 105 -38.07 0.79 57.83
CA PRO A 105 -38.61 1.19 56.54
C PRO A 105 -39.89 2.07 56.70
N PRO A 106 -41.00 2.06 55.95
CA PRO A 106 -41.74 1.03 55.25
C PRO A 106 -42.41 1.40 53.90
N ASP A 107 -42.98 0.37 53.26
CA ASP A 107 -43.94 0.24 52.18
C ASP A 107 -45.01 1.32 51.97
N LEU A 108 -45.50 1.37 50.72
CA LEU A 108 -46.88 1.59 50.20
C LEU A 108 -46.75 1.98 48.70
N GLY A 109 -47.34 1.37 47.74
CA GLY A 109 -48.60 0.79 47.50
C GLY A 109 -48.84 0.82 46.00
N LEU A 110 -49.31 -0.27 45.41
CA LEU A 110 -49.88 -0.37 44.07
C LEU A 110 -51.23 0.33 43.93
N PRO A 111 -51.74 0.71 42.75
CA PRO A 111 -52.60 -0.20 42.02
C PRO A 111 -52.45 -0.22 40.48
N GLN A 112 -52.44 -1.35 39.86
CA GLN A 112 -53.35 -1.98 38.88
C GLN A 112 -54.12 -1.04 37.92
N THR A 113 -53.93 -1.31 36.61
CA THR A 113 -55.00 -1.75 35.68
C THR A 113 -54.40 -2.19 34.33
N ALA A 114 -54.79 -3.40 33.93
CA ALA A 114 -54.80 -3.90 32.56
C ALA A 114 -56.08 -3.43 31.86
N PRO A 115 -56.47 -3.67 30.59
CA PRO A 115 -56.34 -4.97 29.86
C PRO A 115 -56.15 -4.87 28.32
N TRP A 116 -56.23 -6.03 27.72
CA TRP A 116 -56.46 -6.55 26.34
C TRP A 116 -55.24 -7.35 25.83
N GLY A 117 -55.21 -8.66 25.77
CA GLY A 117 -56.03 -9.74 25.22
C GLY A 117 -55.49 -10.15 23.87
N GLU A 118 -55.07 -11.24 23.57
CA GLU A 118 -55.10 -12.69 23.50
C GLU A 118 -54.12 -13.25 22.45
N PRO A 119 -54.03 -14.54 22.15
CA PRO A 119 -53.59 -15.66 22.96
C PRO A 119 -52.38 -16.44 22.35
N VAL A 120 -51.62 -17.10 23.20
CA VAL A 120 -50.52 -17.98 22.84
C VAL A 120 -51.06 -19.42 22.71
N LEU A 121 -50.89 -20.03 21.55
CA LEU A 121 -51.10 -21.45 21.30
C LEU A 121 -49.82 -22.23 21.63
N SER A 122 -49.94 -23.12 22.63
CA SER A 122 -48.94 -24.12 22.97
C SER A 122 -49.02 -25.33 22.04
N PRO A 123 -47.92 -25.97 21.61
CA PRO A 123 -47.99 -27.26 20.91
C PRO A 123 -48.11 -28.44 21.87
N PRO A 124 -48.70 -29.56 21.41
CA PRO A 124 -49.13 -30.68 22.26
C PRO A 124 -47.99 -31.62 22.66
N VAL A 125 -48.12 -32.13 23.87
CA VAL A 125 -47.31 -33.20 24.47
C VAL A 125 -47.69 -34.54 23.84
N LEU A 126 -46.70 -35.30 23.33
CA LEU A 126 -46.82 -36.72 22.95
C LEU A 126 -46.23 -37.62 24.05
N PRO A 127 -46.80 -38.78 24.29
CA PRO A 127 -46.53 -39.62 25.48
C PRO A 127 -45.22 -40.43 25.32
N GLU A 128 -44.58 -40.64 26.48
CA GLU A 128 -43.42 -41.50 26.68
C GLU A 128 -43.75 -42.99 26.42
N THR A 129 -42.86 -43.64 25.63
CA THR A 129 -42.81 -45.12 25.56
C THR A 129 -41.56 -45.62 26.30
N PRO A 130 -41.64 -46.75 26.99
CA PRO A 130 -40.63 -47.15 27.97
C PRO A 130 -39.35 -47.71 27.35
N ALA A 131 -38.27 -47.50 28.07
CA ALA A 131 -36.91 -47.90 27.74
C ALA A 131 -36.77 -49.44 27.69
N ALA A 132 -36.15 -49.91 26.57
CA ALA A 132 -35.62 -51.26 26.46
C ALA A 132 -34.18 -51.29 26.91
N GLU A 133 -33.84 -52.24 27.80
CA GLU A 133 -32.48 -52.46 28.31
C GLU A 133 -31.47 -52.78 27.21
N ALA A 134 -30.32 -52.10 27.26
CA ALA A 134 -29.17 -52.40 26.45
C ALA A 134 -28.27 -53.46 27.09
N PRO A 135 -27.70 -54.41 26.31
CA PRO A 135 -26.82 -55.45 26.84
C PRO A 135 -25.43 -54.92 27.21
N PRO A 136 -24.72 -55.57 28.15
CA PRO A 136 -23.46 -55.05 28.72
C PRO A 136 -22.30 -55.13 27.72
N ALA A 137 -21.45 -54.08 27.78
CA ALA A 137 -20.25 -53.93 26.98
C ALA A 137 -19.16 -54.97 27.33
N PRO A 138 -18.41 -55.50 26.33
CA PRO A 138 -17.34 -56.44 26.59
C PRO A 138 -16.09 -55.74 27.16
N ALA A 139 -15.43 -56.43 28.10
CA ALA A 139 -14.24 -55.98 28.81
C ALA A 139 -13.03 -55.77 27.87
N PRO A 140 -12.09 -54.83 28.18
CA PRO A 140 -10.95 -54.56 27.35
C PRO A 140 -9.89 -55.68 27.38
N VAL A 141 -9.59 -56.24 26.23
CA VAL A 141 -8.53 -57.22 26.01
C VAL A 141 -7.17 -56.53 26.06
N ARG A 142 -6.32 -56.90 27.02
CA ARG A 142 -4.92 -56.52 27.09
C ARG A 142 -4.12 -57.27 26.01
N PRO A 143 -3.28 -56.64 25.19
CA PRO A 143 -2.36 -57.34 24.29
C PRO A 143 -1.19 -57.94 25.08
N ARG A 144 -0.95 -59.24 24.89
CA ARG A 144 0.24 -59.96 25.37
C ARG A 144 1.47 -59.56 24.55
N PRO A 145 2.66 -59.40 25.15
CA PRO A 145 3.89 -59.18 24.42
C PRO A 145 4.38 -60.49 23.76
N PRO A 146 5.04 -60.43 22.57
CA PRO A 146 5.63 -61.59 21.95
C PRO A 146 6.93 -61.97 22.67
N SER A 147 7.00 -63.27 23.03
CA SER A 147 8.18 -63.93 23.57
C SER A 147 9.19 -64.15 22.47
N GLY A 148 10.46 -63.84 22.73
CA GLY A 148 11.53 -64.45 21.95
C GLY A 148 12.76 -63.58 21.72
N LEU A 149 13.82 -64.01 22.41
CA LEU A 149 15.27 -63.86 22.20
C LEU A 149 15.97 -62.85 23.11
N LEU A 150 16.29 -63.38 24.28
CA LEU A 150 17.40 -62.93 25.14
C LEU A 150 18.72 -63.24 24.45
N LEU A 151 19.46 -62.21 24.00
CA LEU A 151 20.89 -62.23 23.79
C LEU A 151 21.53 -61.38 24.88
N SER A 152 22.12 -62.06 25.84
CA SER A 152 22.92 -61.50 26.92
C SER A 152 24.24 -60.96 26.40
N LEU A 153 24.46 -59.64 26.56
CA LEU A 153 25.77 -59.00 26.43
C LEU A 153 26.25 -58.59 27.84
N PRO A 154 27.54 -58.79 28.15
CA PRO A 154 28.04 -58.58 29.50
C PRO A 154 28.22 -57.09 29.85
N SER A 155 27.76 -56.71 31.01
CA SER A 155 27.95 -55.44 31.66
C SER A 155 29.43 -55.29 32.12
N LYS A 156 30.22 -54.45 31.44
CA LYS A 156 31.43 -53.86 32.00
C LYS A 156 31.17 -52.37 32.28
N PRO A 157 31.41 -51.86 33.47
CA PRO A 157 31.32 -50.43 33.74
C PRO A 157 32.50 -49.73 33.11
N LEU A 158 32.21 -48.69 32.31
CA LEU A 158 33.18 -47.76 31.78
C LEU A 158 33.73 -46.89 32.92
N PRO A 159 35.05 -46.63 32.97
CA PRO A 159 35.66 -45.78 34.01
C PRO A 159 35.24 -44.32 33.85
N ALA A 160 34.98 -43.68 34.96
CA ALA A 160 34.69 -42.23 35.04
C ALA A 160 35.88 -41.45 34.49
N VAL A 161 35.70 -40.78 33.37
CA VAL A 161 36.62 -39.79 32.85
C VAL A 161 36.42 -38.52 33.65
N HIS A 162 37.38 -38.20 34.52
CA HIS A 162 37.51 -36.87 35.13
C HIS A 162 37.70 -35.84 34.02
N ALA A 163 36.76 -34.94 33.85
CA ALA A 163 36.90 -33.75 33.04
C ALA A 163 37.84 -32.76 33.75
N PRO A 164 38.98 -32.41 33.13
CA PRO A 164 39.73 -31.26 33.62
C PRO A 164 38.99 -30.01 33.25
N GLY A 165 38.94 -29.06 34.21
CA GLY A 165 38.30 -27.77 34.06
C GLY A 165 38.72 -27.01 32.81
N SER A 166 37.78 -26.83 31.91
CA SER A 166 37.89 -25.95 30.75
C SER A 166 36.91 -24.77 30.86
N SER A 167 37.15 -23.97 31.88
CA SER A 167 36.68 -22.62 31.93
C SER A 167 37.73 -21.68 31.35
N SER A 168 38.01 -21.68 30.04
CA SER A 168 38.70 -20.55 29.38
C SER A 168 39.07 -20.75 27.90
N LEU A 169 38.34 -21.52 27.11
CA LEU A 169 38.56 -21.53 25.64
C LEU A 169 37.25 -21.69 24.85
N LEU A 170 36.16 -21.06 25.29
CA LEU A 170 35.18 -20.58 24.35
C LEU A 170 35.64 -19.19 23.89
N LYS A 171 36.69 -19.18 23.05
CA LYS A 171 36.94 -18.10 22.11
C LYS A 171 35.64 -17.90 21.36
N LYS A 172 34.96 -16.84 21.72
CA LYS A 172 33.82 -16.28 21.02
C LYS A 172 34.30 -16.11 19.58
N GLU A 173 34.13 -17.12 18.74
CA GLU A 173 34.12 -16.86 17.31
C GLU A 173 33.06 -15.82 17.10
N ASP A 174 33.49 -14.67 16.66
CA ASP A 174 32.65 -13.62 16.15
C ASP A 174 31.84 -14.18 14.95
N SER A 175 30.89 -15.04 15.26
CA SER A 175 29.69 -15.17 14.45
C SER A 175 29.09 -13.79 14.45
N GLY A 176 29.32 -13.06 13.34
CA GLY A 176 28.93 -11.68 13.15
C GLY A 176 27.59 -11.46 13.79
N SER A 177 27.59 -10.80 14.91
CA SER A 177 26.37 -10.49 15.65
C SER A 177 25.50 -9.71 14.67
N ILE A 178 24.53 -10.39 14.06
CA ILE A 178 23.41 -9.77 13.42
C ILE A 178 22.80 -8.93 14.56
N GLN A 179 23.17 -7.66 14.61
CA GLN A 179 22.55 -6.70 15.51
C GLN A 179 21.10 -6.68 15.08
N ARG A 180 20.26 -7.50 15.72
CA ARG A 180 18.81 -7.47 15.53
C ARG A 180 18.39 -6.06 15.85
N MET A 181 18.24 -5.27 14.80
CA MET A 181 17.77 -3.90 14.92
C MET A 181 16.39 -3.97 15.58
N ASN A 182 16.21 -3.32 16.73
CA ASN A 182 14.92 -3.27 17.40
C ASN A 182 13.85 -2.91 16.36
N MET A 183 12.76 -3.65 16.29
CA MET A 183 11.68 -3.46 15.30
C MET A 183 11.24 -1.98 15.22
N ALA A 184 11.22 -1.29 16.36
CA ALA A 184 10.95 0.15 16.45
C ALA A 184 11.97 1.00 15.68
N ARG A 185 13.26 0.67 15.76
CA ARG A 185 14.34 1.38 15.06
C ARG A 185 14.25 1.14 13.55
N ALA A 186 13.98 -0.10 13.14
CA ALA A 186 13.75 -0.43 11.73
C ALA A 186 12.56 0.35 11.15
N THR A 187 11.45 0.39 11.89
CA THR A 187 10.25 1.16 11.49
C THR A 187 10.54 2.66 11.39
N MET A 188 11.29 3.24 12.35
CA MET A 188 11.66 4.65 12.29
C MET A 188 12.53 4.97 11.07
N ILE A 189 13.50 4.12 10.75
CA ILE A 189 14.38 4.29 9.58
C ILE A 189 13.57 4.24 8.29
N LEU A 190 12.71 3.22 8.15
CA LEU A 190 11.86 3.08 6.97
C LEU A 190 10.90 4.27 6.83
N THR A 191 10.25 4.69 7.91
CA THR A 191 9.34 5.85 7.90
C THR A 191 10.09 7.14 7.60
N GLY A 192 11.25 7.35 8.22
CA GLY A 192 12.08 8.54 7.97
C GLY A 192 12.56 8.61 6.52
N SER A 193 13.02 7.49 5.95
CA SER A 193 13.45 7.45 4.55
C SER A 193 12.28 7.64 3.58
N PHE A 194 11.10 7.11 3.91
CA PHE A 194 9.89 7.31 3.12
C PHE A 194 9.51 8.80 3.08
N ILE A 195 9.54 9.49 4.22
CA ILE A 195 9.28 10.92 4.31
C ILE A 195 10.35 11.72 3.53
N ALA A 196 11.63 11.41 3.74
CA ALA A 196 12.72 12.06 3.02
C ALA A 196 12.61 11.86 1.50
N GLY A 197 12.28 10.64 1.05
CA GLY A 197 12.03 10.33 -0.35
C GLY A 197 10.86 11.13 -0.94
N ARG A 198 9.78 11.36 -0.17
CA ARG A 198 8.64 12.20 -0.60
C ARG A 198 9.02 13.66 -0.72
N ILE A 199 9.77 14.20 0.24
CA ILE A 199 10.24 15.60 0.20
C ILE A 199 11.17 15.80 -0.99
N LEU A 200 12.17 14.94 -1.19
CA LEU A 200 13.06 15.01 -2.35
C LEU A 200 12.31 14.80 -3.67
N GLY A 201 11.29 13.94 -3.68
CA GLY A 201 10.40 13.78 -4.83
C GLY A 201 9.66 15.08 -5.18
N LEU A 202 9.19 15.84 -4.18
CA LEU A 202 8.60 17.17 -4.40
C LEU A 202 9.60 18.15 -4.94
N VAL A 203 10.81 18.24 -4.36
CA VAL A 203 11.89 19.11 -4.84
C VAL A 203 12.23 18.79 -6.29
N ARG A 204 12.37 17.50 -6.63
CA ARG A 204 12.58 17.05 -8.01
C ARG A 204 11.45 17.52 -8.94
N THR A 205 10.20 17.35 -8.52
CA THR A 205 9.02 17.71 -9.30
C THR A 205 8.93 19.22 -9.53
N SER A 206 9.24 20.02 -8.50
CA SER A 206 9.32 21.47 -8.59
C SER A 206 10.45 21.93 -9.52
N LEU A 207 11.64 21.31 -9.41
CA LEU A 207 12.77 21.60 -10.28
C LEU A 207 12.47 21.21 -11.74
N PHE A 208 11.82 20.07 -11.97
CA PHE A 208 11.39 19.65 -13.30
C PHE A 208 10.39 20.65 -13.90
N ALA A 209 9.41 21.11 -13.12
CA ALA A 209 8.46 22.14 -13.54
C ALA A 209 9.16 23.47 -13.83
N PHE A 210 10.13 23.85 -13.02
CA PHE A 210 10.93 25.06 -13.24
C PHE A 210 11.67 25.04 -14.59
N VAL A 211 12.30 23.92 -14.92
CA VAL A 211 13.13 23.79 -16.14
C VAL A 211 12.27 23.67 -17.39
N PHE A 212 11.29 22.77 -17.38
CA PHE A 212 10.55 22.36 -18.58
C PHE A 212 9.12 22.92 -18.67
N GLY A 213 8.52 23.32 -17.55
CA GLY A 213 7.11 23.76 -17.52
C GLY A 213 6.16 22.67 -18.04
N THR A 214 5.13 23.12 -18.77
CA THR A 214 4.19 22.26 -19.53
C THR A 214 4.47 22.42 -21.01
N SER A 215 5.47 21.71 -21.49
CA SER A 215 5.99 21.80 -22.86
C SER A 215 6.00 20.43 -23.55
N MET A 216 6.21 20.43 -24.85
CA MET A 216 6.47 19.22 -25.64
C MET A 216 7.61 18.39 -25.03
N THR A 217 8.69 19.05 -24.60
CA THR A 217 9.87 18.38 -24.02
C THR A 217 9.53 17.69 -22.69
N SER A 218 8.69 18.32 -21.85
CA SER A 218 8.23 17.72 -20.59
C SER A 218 7.32 16.52 -20.83
N ASP A 219 6.44 16.58 -21.81
CA ASP A 219 5.58 15.47 -22.20
C ASP A 219 6.42 14.31 -22.76
N ALA A 220 7.38 14.60 -23.65
CA ALA A 220 8.29 13.61 -24.21
C ALA A 220 9.10 12.88 -23.13
N TYR A 221 9.63 13.61 -22.14
CA TYR A 221 10.34 13.01 -21.01
C TYR A 221 9.45 12.07 -20.20
N LEU A 222 8.23 12.47 -19.86
CA LEU A 222 7.31 11.63 -19.10
C LEU A 222 6.85 10.41 -19.91
N GLN A 223 6.68 10.55 -21.22
CA GLN A 223 6.30 9.44 -22.09
C GLN A 223 7.42 8.41 -22.24
N ALA A 224 8.67 8.88 -22.23
CA ALA A 224 9.85 8.02 -22.34
C ALA A 224 10.00 7.03 -21.17
N PHE A 225 9.44 7.30 -20.00
CA PHE A 225 9.43 6.37 -18.86
C PHE A 225 8.53 5.16 -19.04
N LEU A 226 7.53 5.22 -19.93
CA LEU A 226 6.44 4.24 -19.93
C LEU A 226 6.92 2.81 -20.20
N VAL A 227 7.73 2.61 -21.24
CA VAL A 227 8.28 1.29 -21.58
C VAL A 227 9.32 0.80 -20.57
N PRO A 228 10.31 1.63 -20.14
CA PRO A 228 11.24 1.26 -19.09
C PRO A 228 10.56 0.85 -17.77
N ASP A 229 9.56 1.62 -17.33
CA ASP A 229 8.82 1.36 -16.11
C ASP A 229 7.94 0.10 -16.22
N LEU A 230 7.32 -0.14 -17.39
CA LEU A 230 6.58 -1.36 -17.64
C LEU A 230 7.49 -2.58 -17.46
N ILE A 231 8.64 -2.60 -18.16
CA ILE A 231 9.59 -3.71 -18.10
C ILE A 231 10.06 -3.93 -16.66
N PHE A 232 10.47 -2.86 -15.98
CA PHE A 232 10.93 -2.94 -14.60
C PHE A 232 9.85 -3.49 -13.66
N ASN A 233 8.65 -2.94 -13.70
CA ASN A 233 7.60 -3.31 -12.76
C ASN A 233 6.98 -4.66 -13.02
N VAL A 234 6.90 -5.09 -14.29
CA VAL A 234 6.45 -6.43 -14.67
C VAL A 234 7.44 -7.49 -14.19
N VAL A 235 8.75 -7.28 -14.39
CA VAL A 235 9.77 -8.29 -14.06
C VAL A 235 10.20 -8.18 -12.60
N ALA A 236 10.45 -6.99 -12.10
CA ALA A 236 11.13 -6.73 -10.83
C ALA A 236 10.21 -6.11 -9.75
N GLY A 237 9.11 -5.48 -10.14
CA GLY A 237 8.21 -4.70 -9.27
C GLY A 237 7.52 -5.50 -8.17
N GLY A 238 8.23 -5.76 -7.05
CA GLY A 238 7.66 -6.40 -5.85
C GLY A 238 7.34 -7.89 -5.99
N ALA A 239 7.06 -8.40 -7.19
CA ALA A 239 6.78 -9.81 -7.45
C ALA A 239 8.03 -10.67 -7.16
N LEU A 240 9.18 -10.23 -7.62
CA LEU A 240 10.45 -10.92 -7.44
C LEU A 240 10.87 -10.95 -5.96
N SER A 241 10.87 -9.79 -5.26
CA SER A 241 11.21 -9.71 -3.83
C SER A 241 10.30 -10.59 -2.97
N SER A 242 9.00 -10.55 -3.21
CA SER A 242 8.02 -11.30 -2.42
C SER A 242 8.08 -12.82 -2.65
N ALA A 243 8.58 -13.27 -3.81
CA ALA A 243 8.84 -14.67 -4.09
C ALA A 243 10.22 -15.12 -3.56
N PHE A 244 11.23 -14.25 -3.67
CA PHE A 244 12.61 -14.54 -3.32
C PHE A 244 12.86 -14.63 -1.81
N ILE A 245 12.39 -13.62 -1.04
CA ILE A 245 12.70 -13.51 0.40
C ILE A 245 12.33 -14.78 1.18
N PRO A 246 11.12 -15.36 1.07
CA PRO A 246 10.77 -16.57 1.82
C PRO A 246 11.65 -17.76 1.49
N ILE A 247 11.99 -17.95 0.20
CA ILE A 247 12.81 -19.08 -0.27
C ILE A 247 14.25 -18.91 0.18
N PHE A 248 14.84 -17.73 0.00
CA PHE A 248 16.18 -17.42 0.48
C PHE A 248 16.30 -17.62 1.99
N THR A 249 15.31 -17.14 2.77
CA THR A 249 15.30 -17.29 4.23
C THR A 249 15.14 -18.76 4.65
N GLN A 250 14.35 -19.56 3.91
CA GLN A 250 14.19 -20.98 4.18
C GLN A 250 15.53 -21.71 4.08
N TYR A 251 16.29 -21.53 2.99
CA TYR A 251 17.61 -22.15 2.82
C TYR A 251 18.65 -21.59 3.79
N MET A 252 18.65 -20.27 4.01
CA MET A 252 19.65 -19.61 4.86
C MET A 252 19.48 -19.93 6.35
N ILE A 253 18.25 -19.96 6.86
CA ILE A 253 17.95 -20.09 8.29
C ILE A 253 17.31 -21.45 8.61
N GLY A 254 16.37 -21.91 7.76
CA GLY A 254 15.62 -23.14 7.98
C GLY A 254 16.47 -24.39 7.77
N GLU A 255 17.17 -24.47 6.67
CA GLU A 255 18.00 -25.61 6.28
C GLU A 255 19.47 -25.42 6.70
N GLN A 256 19.86 -24.20 7.12
CA GLN A 256 21.22 -23.82 7.50
C GLN A 256 22.27 -24.08 6.39
N ASP A 257 21.82 -24.12 5.15
CA ASP A 257 22.65 -24.25 3.96
C ASP A 257 22.94 -22.89 3.33
N GLU A 258 23.93 -22.22 3.89
CA GLU A 258 24.34 -20.88 3.44
C GLU A 258 24.88 -20.91 2.00
N ARG A 259 25.56 -22.00 1.58
CA ARG A 259 26.12 -22.11 0.22
C ARG A 259 24.99 -22.15 -0.82
N THR A 260 24.03 -23.02 -0.60
CA THR A 260 22.85 -23.12 -1.50
C THR A 260 22.02 -21.85 -1.51
N ALA A 261 21.83 -21.20 -0.35
CA ALA A 261 21.13 -19.90 -0.29
C ALA A 261 21.83 -18.84 -1.16
N TRP A 262 23.17 -18.70 -1.08
CA TRP A 262 23.92 -17.77 -1.91
C TRP A 262 23.95 -18.16 -3.39
N ARG A 263 23.96 -19.46 -3.71
CA ARG A 263 23.84 -19.95 -5.08
C ARG A 263 22.47 -19.59 -5.68
N ILE A 264 21.39 -19.75 -4.92
CA ILE A 264 20.02 -19.33 -5.33
C ILE A 264 19.99 -17.82 -5.55
N ALA A 265 20.57 -17.02 -4.63
CA ALA A 265 20.62 -15.57 -4.75
C ALA A 265 21.39 -15.12 -6.00
N SER A 266 22.55 -15.73 -6.25
CA SER A 266 23.38 -15.44 -7.44
C SER A 266 22.67 -15.85 -8.74
N SER A 267 22.04 -17.03 -8.76
CA SER A 267 21.29 -17.49 -9.94
C SER A 267 20.06 -16.61 -10.20
N ALA A 268 19.33 -16.20 -9.17
CA ALA A 268 18.18 -15.29 -9.29
C ALA A 268 18.63 -13.90 -9.80
N LEU A 269 19.76 -13.37 -9.29
CA LEU A 269 20.36 -12.11 -9.74
C LEU A 269 20.75 -12.18 -11.23
N ASN A 270 21.53 -13.20 -11.61
CA ASN A 270 22.02 -13.37 -12.98
C ASN A 270 20.85 -13.56 -13.95
N LEU A 271 19.84 -14.35 -13.56
CA LEU A 271 18.65 -14.59 -14.38
C LEU A 271 17.81 -13.32 -14.53
N ALA A 272 17.58 -12.57 -13.43
CA ALA A 272 16.87 -11.30 -13.47
C ALA A 272 17.61 -10.29 -14.37
N LEU A 273 18.92 -10.14 -14.21
CA LEU A 273 19.73 -9.28 -15.07
C LEU A 273 19.68 -9.71 -16.54
N ALA A 274 19.82 -11.01 -16.82
CA ALA A 274 19.77 -11.53 -18.19
C ALA A 274 18.40 -11.26 -18.85
N ILE A 275 17.30 -11.53 -18.15
CA ILE A 275 15.94 -11.24 -18.63
C ILE A 275 15.77 -9.73 -18.87
N MET A 276 16.21 -8.90 -17.92
CA MET A 276 16.10 -7.45 -18.04
C MET A 276 16.96 -6.91 -19.20
N CYS A 277 18.17 -7.42 -19.38
CA CYS A 277 19.02 -7.06 -20.52
C CYS A 277 18.37 -7.45 -21.85
N VAL A 278 17.86 -8.67 -21.96
CA VAL A 278 17.20 -9.15 -23.19
C VAL A 278 15.97 -8.29 -23.49
N LEU A 279 15.12 -8.03 -22.50
CA LEU A 279 13.93 -7.20 -22.68
C LEU A 279 14.28 -5.74 -23.01
N ALA A 280 15.32 -5.18 -22.36
CA ALA A 280 15.76 -3.83 -22.63
C ALA A 280 16.36 -3.69 -24.03
N ILE A 281 17.21 -4.64 -24.45
CA ILE A 281 17.76 -4.67 -25.81
C ILE A 281 16.66 -4.80 -26.84
N LEU A 282 15.73 -5.74 -26.63
CA LEU A 282 14.57 -5.94 -27.50
C LEU A 282 13.73 -4.66 -27.60
N ALA A 283 13.40 -4.05 -26.46
CA ALA A 283 12.67 -2.80 -26.41
C ALA A 283 13.43 -1.63 -27.06
N MET A 284 14.75 -1.58 -26.94
CA MET A 284 15.60 -0.55 -27.59
C MET A 284 15.53 -0.67 -29.11
N PHE A 285 15.55 -1.88 -29.67
CA PHE A 285 15.38 -2.13 -31.09
C PHE A 285 13.94 -1.88 -31.55
N LEU A 286 12.96 -2.31 -30.76
CA LEU A 286 11.54 -2.16 -31.09
C LEU A 286 11.00 -0.74 -30.78
N ALA A 287 11.75 0.14 -30.10
CA ALA A 287 11.28 1.47 -29.72
C ALA A 287 10.69 2.28 -30.89
N PRO A 288 11.24 2.27 -32.13
CA PRO A 288 10.64 2.97 -33.26
C PRO A 288 9.23 2.50 -33.66
N TRP A 289 8.85 1.28 -33.29
CA TRP A 289 7.51 0.72 -33.52
C TRP A 289 6.63 0.75 -32.27
N LEU A 290 7.22 0.54 -31.09
CA LEU A 290 6.49 0.52 -29.84
C LEU A 290 6.05 1.92 -29.43
N VAL A 291 6.94 2.94 -29.53
CA VAL A 291 6.63 4.30 -29.08
C VAL A 291 5.46 4.93 -29.85
N PRO A 292 5.39 4.83 -31.19
CA PRO A 292 4.24 5.32 -31.96
C PRO A 292 2.93 4.62 -31.62
N LEU A 293 2.97 3.35 -31.21
CA LEU A 293 1.78 2.58 -30.90
C LEU A 293 0.94 3.20 -29.77
N TYR A 294 1.60 3.76 -28.76
CA TYR A 294 0.93 4.42 -27.64
C TYR A 294 0.98 5.95 -27.68
N ASN A 295 1.56 6.52 -28.75
CA ASN A 295 1.64 7.97 -29.00
C ASN A 295 1.09 8.32 -30.41
N PRO A 296 -0.17 7.97 -30.71
CA PRO A 296 -0.76 8.29 -32.00
C PRO A 296 -0.89 9.82 -32.16
N GLY A 297 -0.55 10.33 -33.32
CA GLY A 297 -0.73 11.77 -33.66
C GLY A 297 0.34 12.72 -33.15
N VAL A 298 1.38 12.22 -32.47
CA VAL A 298 2.53 13.02 -32.03
C VAL A 298 3.40 13.40 -33.24
N LYS A 299 3.93 14.63 -33.24
CA LYS A 299 4.79 15.14 -34.33
C LYS A 299 6.07 14.29 -34.46
N PRO A 300 6.62 14.14 -35.67
CA PRO A 300 7.80 13.31 -35.91
C PRO A 300 9.03 13.71 -35.06
N GLU A 301 9.23 14.99 -34.82
CA GLU A 301 10.35 15.50 -34.00
C GLU A 301 10.24 15.09 -32.56
N GLU A 302 9.06 15.26 -31.98
CA GLU A 302 8.75 14.83 -30.62
C GLU A 302 8.83 13.29 -30.48
N MET A 303 8.34 12.57 -31.49
CA MET A 303 8.42 11.12 -31.54
C MET A 303 9.87 10.61 -31.48
N GLN A 304 10.76 11.22 -32.26
CA GLN A 304 12.19 10.86 -32.21
C GLN A 304 12.84 11.19 -30.87
N LEU A 305 12.44 12.30 -30.26
CA LEU A 305 12.91 12.64 -28.91
C LEU A 305 12.45 11.56 -27.90
N ILE A 306 11.17 11.19 -27.89
CA ILE A 306 10.64 10.14 -26.99
C ILE A 306 11.39 8.82 -27.19
N ILE A 307 11.63 8.39 -28.43
CA ILE A 307 12.37 7.17 -28.76
C ILE A 307 13.78 7.22 -28.20
N SER A 308 14.48 8.35 -28.40
CA SER A 308 15.86 8.53 -27.96
C SER A 308 15.96 8.50 -26.42
N LEU A 309 15.07 9.21 -25.72
CA LEU A 309 15.03 9.23 -24.26
C LEU A 309 14.65 7.85 -23.69
N THR A 310 13.68 7.16 -24.32
CA THR A 310 13.29 5.78 -23.94
C THR A 310 14.48 4.84 -24.00
N ARG A 311 15.30 4.91 -25.06
CA ARG A 311 16.49 4.06 -25.19
C ARG A 311 17.50 4.28 -24.06
N ILE A 312 17.71 5.53 -23.62
CA ILE A 312 18.59 5.84 -22.50
C ILE A 312 17.98 5.31 -21.19
N MET A 313 16.69 5.55 -20.97
CA MET A 313 15.98 5.14 -19.74
C MET A 313 15.88 3.63 -19.57
N LEU A 314 15.96 2.84 -20.65
CA LEU A 314 15.98 1.36 -20.58
C LEU A 314 17.19 0.84 -19.78
N LEU A 315 18.31 1.59 -19.75
CA LEU A 315 19.47 1.24 -18.91
C LEU A 315 19.13 1.26 -17.42
N GLN A 316 18.30 2.22 -16.99
CA GLN A 316 17.79 2.28 -15.61
C GLN A 316 17.06 0.98 -15.24
N SER A 317 16.20 0.47 -16.13
CA SER A 317 15.41 -0.74 -15.85
C SER A 317 16.29 -1.95 -15.59
N VAL A 318 17.39 -2.10 -16.36
CA VAL A 318 18.37 -3.19 -16.16
C VAL A 318 19.06 -3.05 -14.81
N ILE A 319 19.56 -1.85 -14.46
CA ILE A 319 20.24 -1.60 -13.19
C ILE A 319 19.32 -1.89 -12.01
N MET A 320 18.10 -1.35 -12.06
CA MET A 320 17.11 -1.53 -11.02
C MET A 320 16.62 -2.97 -10.91
N GLY A 321 16.55 -3.71 -12.03
CA GLY A 321 16.18 -5.12 -12.04
C GLY A 321 17.14 -5.99 -11.22
N GLY A 322 18.45 -5.79 -11.37
CA GLY A 322 19.46 -6.38 -10.50
C GLY A 322 19.35 -5.91 -9.04
N GLY A 323 19.10 -4.62 -8.86
CA GLY A 323 18.92 -3.98 -7.56
C GLY A 323 17.79 -4.58 -6.71
N VAL A 324 16.74 -5.11 -7.33
CA VAL A 324 15.64 -5.77 -6.59
C VAL A 324 16.10 -7.00 -5.82
N ILE A 325 17.00 -7.83 -6.39
CA ILE A 325 17.55 -8.99 -5.67
C ILE A 325 18.47 -8.52 -4.55
N VAL A 326 19.31 -7.51 -4.80
CA VAL A 326 20.19 -6.90 -3.78
C VAL A 326 19.36 -6.38 -2.59
N ASN A 327 18.30 -5.61 -2.87
CA ASN A 327 17.33 -5.16 -1.86
C ASN A 327 16.71 -6.32 -1.09
N SER A 328 16.31 -7.38 -1.79
CA SER A 328 15.64 -8.54 -1.19
C SER A 328 16.55 -9.32 -0.24
N VAL A 329 17.82 -9.46 -0.59
CA VAL A 329 18.85 -10.06 0.29
C VAL A 329 19.02 -9.20 1.55
N LEU A 330 19.17 -7.88 1.40
CA LEU A 330 19.32 -6.96 2.54
C LEU A 330 18.10 -7.00 3.46
N TYR A 331 16.88 -7.03 2.92
CA TYR A 331 15.65 -7.18 3.70
C TYR A 331 15.57 -8.53 4.41
N ALA A 332 15.96 -9.63 3.76
CA ALA A 332 16.01 -10.95 4.37
C ALA A 332 17.03 -10.99 5.53
N ARG A 333 18.12 -10.23 5.43
CA ARG A 333 19.14 -10.03 6.48
C ARG A 333 18.78 -8.96 7.49
N GLN A 334 17.56 -8.41 7.44
CA GLN A 334 17.05 -7.34 8.33
C GLN A 334 17.86 -6.02 8.26
N ASN A 335 18.57 -5.80 7.17
CA ASN A 335 19.25 -4.54 6.89
C ASN A 335 18.32 -3.64 6.08
N PHE A 336 17.55 -2.79 6.78
CA PHE A 336 16.58 -1.87 6.16
C PHE A 336 17.18 -0.51 5.81
N LEU A 337 18.35 -0.18 6.38
CA LEU A 337 18.94 1.15 6.25
C LEU A 337 19.44 1.43 4.83
N LEU A 338 20.19 0.51 4.25
CA LEU A 338 20.79 0.72 2.93
C LEU A 338 19.75 0.80 1.79
N PRO A 339 18.73 -0.08 1.73
CA PRO A 339 17.61 0.11 0.81
C PRO A 339 16.89 1.45 0.98
N ALA A 340 16.71 1.89 2.23
CA ALA A 340 16.07 3.14 2.57
C ALA A 340 16.88 4.36 2.05
N ILE A 341 18.20 4.37 2.28
CA ILE A 341 19.12 5.39 1.73
C ILE A 341 19.13 5.33 0.20
N GLY A 342 19.11 4.12 -0.38
CA GLY A 342 19.06 3.95 -1.83
C GLY A 342 17.88 4.69 -2.48
N THR A 343 16.69 4.58 -1.90
CA THR A 343 15.50 5.28 -2.40
C THR A 343 15.65 6.81 -2.35
N VAL A 344 16.33 7.33 -1.33
CA VAL A 344 16.65 8.76 -1.23
C VAL A 344 17.66 9.16 -2.31
N LEU A 345 18.73 8.38 -2.49
CA LEU A 345 19.78 8.63 -3.47
C LEU A 345 19.28 8.55 -4.93
N TYR A 346 18.26 7.73 -5.20
CA TYR A 346 17.60 7.74 -6.50
C TYR A 346 17.07 9.15 -6.84
N ASN A 347 16.34 9.78 -5.93
CA ASN A 347 15.85 11.14 -6.14
C ASN A 347 16.99 12.17 -6.25
N VAL A 348 18.09 12.00 -5.51
CA VAL A 348 19.28 12.83 -5.65
C VAL A 348 19.86 12.74 -7.06
N GLY A 349 19.98 11.53 -7.62
CA GLY A 349 20.46 11.34 -8.99
C GLY A 349 19.59 12.05 -10.04
N LEU A 350 18.26 11.97 -9.89
CA LEU A 350 17.34 12.69 -10.78
C LEU A 350 17.48 14.22 -10.64
N ILE A 351 17.63 14.73 -9.41
CA ILE A 351 17.87 16.15 -9.16
C ILE A 351 19.18 16.60 -9.79
N LEU A 352 20.27 15.82 -9.63
CA LEU A 352 21.56 16.12 -10.26
C LEU A 352 21.45 16.19 -11.79
N GLY A 353 20.65 15.31 -12.41
CA GLY A 353 20.38 15.35 -13.84
C GLY A 353 19.59 16.59 -14.29
N LEU A 354 18.79 17.18 -13.41
CA LEU A 354 18.03 18.41 -13.70
C LEU A 354 18.86 19.68 -13.52
N LEU A 355 19.94 19.65 -12.72
CA LEU A 355 20.76 20.84 -12.44
C LEU A 355 21.35 21.51 -13.70
N PRO A 356 21.87 20.79 -14.71
CA PRO A 356 22.34 21.44 -15.93
C PRO A 356 21.27 22.29 -16.61
N GLY A 357 20.05 21.73 -16.71
CA GLY A 357 18.90 22.48 -17.22
C GLY A 357 18.56 23.71 -16.38
N PHE A 358 18.61 23.58 -15.05
CA PHE A 358 18.38 24.70 -14.14
C PHE A 358 19.37 25.84 -14.37
N PHE A 359 20.64 25.56 -14.46
CA PHE A 359 21.65 26.59 -14.69
C PHE A 359 21.54 27.22 -16.08
N LEU A 360 21.21 26.43 -17.11
CA LEU A 360 21.03 26.95 -18.48
C LEU A 360 19.84 27.92 -18.58
N THR A 361 18.83 27.84 -17.74
CA THR A 361 17.70 28.79 -17.74
C THR A 361 18.15 30.22 -17.40
N PHE A 362 19.25 30.39 -16.66
CA PHE A 362 19.81 31.72 -16.34
C PHE A 362 20.69 32.31 -17.49
N ILE A 363 21.18 31.44 -18.37
CA ILE A 363 21.99 31.89 -19.54
C ILE A 363 21.06 32.31 -20.69
N GLY A 364 19.87 31.75 -20.75
CA GLY A 364 18.86 32.03 -21.77
C GLY A 364 18.22 30.73 -22.27
N ARG A 365 16.96 30.82 -22.63
CA ARG A 365 16.19 29.65 -23.15
C ARG A 365 16.38 29.62 -24.69
N SER A 366 17.05 28.58 -25.17
CA SER A 366 17.08 28.20 -26.57
C SER A 366 16.60 26.74 -26.72
N GLU A 367 16.22 26.35 -27.93
CA GLU A 367 15.86 24.96 -28.22
C GLU A 367 17.03 24.01 -27.93
N ALA A 368 18.24 24.38 -28.26
CA ALA A 368 19.45 23.62 -27.98
C ALA A 368 19.64 23.41 -26.47
N HIS A 369 19.44 24.46 -25.66
CA HIS A 369 19.54 24.37 -24.20
C HIS A 369 18.46 23.45 -23.63
N THR A 370 17.22 23.51 -24.11
CA THR A 370 16.12 22.67 -23.66
C THR A 370 16.33 21.20 -24.02
N THR A 371 16.83 20.95 -25.24
CA THR A 371 17.16 19.60 -25.70
C THR A 371 18.31 19.01 -24.87
N PHE A 372 19.38 19.77 -24.64
CA PHE A 372 20.48 19.32 -23.78
C PHE A 372 19.98 19.03 -22.34
N ALA A 373 19.15 19.92 -21.80
CA ALA A 373 18.59 19.75 -20.44
C ALA A 373 17.77 18.46 -20.28
N VAL A 374 16.98 18.08 -21.28
CA VAL A 374 16.17 16.85 -21.20
C VAL A 374 17.02 15.59 -21.30
N TYR A 375 18.07 15.60 -22.11
CA TYR A 375 19.04 14.50 -22.15
C TYR A 375 19.81 14.40 -20.83
N ALA A 376 20.25 15.52 -20.25
CA ALA A 376 20.89 15.55 -18.94
C ALA A 376 19.97 15.00 -17.83
N ALA A 377 18.69 15.43 -17.83
CA ALA A 377 17.68 14.89 -16.92
C ALA A 377 17.49 13.37 -17.09
N THR A 378 17.52 12.89 -18.33
CA THR A 378 17.38 11.46 -18.64
C THR A 378 18.61 10.66 -18.19
N VAL A 379 19.82 11.18 -18.36
CA VAL A 379 21.05 10.60 -17.79
C VAL A 379 20.98 10.61 -16.26
N GLY A 380 20.39 11.64 -15.66
CA GLY A 380 20.11 11.71 -14.22
C GLY A 380 19.26 10.57 -13.70
N VAL A 381 18.33 10.04 -14.49
CA VAL A 381 17.52 8.86 -14.16
C VAL A 381 18.42 7.62 -14.04
N VAL A 382 19.32 7.42 -14.98
CA VAL A 382 20.29 6.31 -14.96
C VAL A 382 21.25 6.46 -13.78
N LEU A 383 21.74 7.69 -13.53
CA LEU A 383 22.58 8.01 -12.39
C LEU A 383 21.86 7.71 -11.07
N GLY A 384 20.59 8.06 -10.96
CA GLY A 384 19.75 7.75 -9.80
C GLY A 384 19.68 6.24 -9.54
N ALA A 385 19.48 5.44 -10.58
CA ALA A 385 19.47 3.98 -10.47
C ALA A 385 20.83 3.43 -10.03
N LEU A 386 21.93 3.96 -10.58
CA LEU A 386 23.30 3.58 -10.18
C LEU A 386 23.58 3.94 -8.70
N LEU A 387 23.20 5.14 -8.27
CA LEU A 387 23.37 5.55 -6.88
C LEU A 387 22.54 4.69 -5.92
N GLN A 388 21.28 4.38 -6.29
CA GLN A 388 20.40 3.56 -5.50
C GLN A 388 20.94 2.15 -5.29
N VAL A 389 21.41 1.50 -6.34
CA VAL A 389 21.95 0.14 -6.26
C VAL A 389 23.37 0.17 -5.69
N GLY A 390 24.19 1.14 -6.11
CA GLY A 390 25.59 1.28 -5.70
C GLY A 390 25.77 1.43 -4.19
N VAL A 391 24.93 2.18 -3.50
CA VAL A 391 25.00 2.35 -2.03
C VAL A 391 24.72 1.04 -1.28
N GLN A 392 24.07 0.07 -1.92
CA GLN A 392 23.71 -1.20 -1.31
C GLN A 392 24.85 -2.24 -1.45
N ILE A 393 25.75 -2.07 -2.43
CA ILE A 393 26.87 -3.00 -2.68
C ILE A 393 27.75 -3.20 -1.44
N PRO A 394 28.20 -2.15 -0.71
CA PRO A 394 28.96 -2.33 0.52
C PRO A 394 28.21 -3.17 1.58
N GLY A 395 26.87 -3.07 1.62
CA GLY A 395 26.06 -3.89 2.52
C GLY A 395 26.11 -5.36 2.17
N ILE A 396 25.99 -5.70 0.90
CA ILE A 396 26.08 -7.07 0.41
C ILE A 396 27.48 -7.66 0.67
N VAL A 397 28.52 -6.86 0.45
CA VAL A 397 29.92 -7.29 0.74
C VAL A 397 30.11 -7.56 2.24
N ARG A 398 29.56 -6.71 3.12
CA ARG A 398 29.59 -6.93 4.59
C ARG A 398 28.84 -8.18 5.03
N GLU A 399 27.74 -8.52 4.34
CA GLU A 399 27.00 -9.78 4.58
C GLU A 399 27.74 -11.02 4.05
N ARG A 400 28.98 -10.86 3.57
CA ARG A 400 29.85 -11.93 3.04
C ARG A 400 29.14 -12.73 1.93
N MET A 401 28.45 -12.04 1.02
CA MET A 401 27.84 -12.67 -0.13
C MET A 401 28.89 -13.46 -0.92
N ARG A 402 28.67 -14.75 -1.06
CA ARG A 402 29.45 -15.60 -1.94
C ARG A 402 28.82 -15.61 -3.32
N TYR A 403 29.13 -14.58 -4.10
CA TYR A 403 28.65 -14.52 -5.47
C TYR A 403 29.28 -15.66 -6.30
N THR A 404 28.43 -16.40 -7.00
CA THR A 404 28.81 -17.41 -7.97
C THR A 404 28.16 -17.11 -9.31
N PHE A 405 28.95 -17.08 -10.39
CA PHE A 405 28.37 -16.92 -11.72
C PHE A 405 27.66 -18.23 -12.08
N SER A 406 26.34 -18.26 -11.80
CA SER A 406 25.50 -19.45 -11.97
C SER A 406 24.16 -19.04 -12.60
N PHE A 407 23.71 -19.85 -13.56
CA PHE A 407 22.38 -19.79 -14.17
C PHE A 407 21.61 -21.08 -13.86
N ASP A 408 21.60 -21.51 -12.59
CA ASP A 408 21.00 -22.77 -12.20
C ASP A 408 19.45 -22.69 -12.23
N TRP A 409 18.93 -22.71 -13.44
CA TRP A 409 17.50 -22.72 -13.73
C TRP A 409 16.79 -23.96 -13.17
N ASN A 410 17.51 -25.10 -13.09
CA ASN A 410 16.94 -26.37 -12.66
C ASN A 410 16.86 -26.51 -11.14
N HIS A 411 17.53 -25.63 -10.39
CA HIS A 411 17.49 -25.68 -8.94
C HIS A 411 16.04 -25.49 -8.42
N PRO A 412 15.55 -26.37 -7.52
CA PRO A 412 14.17 -26.31 -7.02
C PRO A 412 13.77 -24.95 -6.48
N GLY A 413 14.67 -24.29 -5.73
CA GLY A 413 14.44 -22.95 -5.17
C GLY A 413 14.27 -21.89 -6.26
N VAL A 414 15.12 -21.89 -7.32
CA VAL A 414 15.01 -20.93 -8.43
C VAL A 414 13.71 -21.15 -9.21
N ARG A 415 13.37 -22.39 -9.51
CA ARG A 415 12.11 -22.75 -10.19
C ARG A 415 10.88 -22.35 -9.36
N GLN A 416 10.96 -22.50 -8.05
CA GLN A 416 9.88 -22.08 -7.14
C GLN A 416 9.70 -20.55 -7.15
N ILE A 417 10.79 -19.77 -7.18
CA ILE A 417 10.74 -18.31 -7.36
C ILE A 417 10.00 -17.97 -8.65
N GLY A 418 10.41 -18.53 -9.79
CA GLY A 418 9.79 -18.27 -11.09
C GLY A 418 8.29 -18.63 -11.12
N ARG A 419 7.90 -19.78 -10.55
CA ARG A 419 6.50 -20.22 -10.47
C ARG A 419 5.63 -19.27 -9.61
N GLN A 420 6.20 -18.73 -8.53
CA GLN A 420 5.50 -17.79 -7.67
C GLN A 420 5.42 -16.38 -8.27
N MET A 421 6.38 -16.02 -9.12
CA MET A 421 6.39 -14.73 -9.82
C MET A 421 5.27 -14.62 -10.87
N LEU A 422 5.03 -15.66 -11.65
CA LEU A 422 4.18 -15.60 -12.83
C LEU A 422 2.78 -14.99 -12.59
N PRO A 423 2.01 -15.41 -11.56
CA PRO A 423 0.71 -14.77 -11.28
C PRO A 423 0.81 -13.30 -10.86
N ARG A 424 1.91 -12.93 -10.20
CA ARG A 424 2.14 -11.56 -9.71
C ARG A 424 2.57 -10.61 -10.82
N VAL A 425 3.32 -11.11 -11.79
CA VAL A 425 3.69 -10.40 -13.02
C VAL A 425 2.44 -10.00 -13.80
N LEU A 426 1.48 -10.91 -13.96
CA LEU A 426 0.21 -10.61 -14.63
C LEU A 426 -0.57 -9.49 -13.94
N ASN A 427 -0.62 -9.51 -12.60
CA ASN A 427 -1.26 -8.45 -11.83
C ASN A 427 -0.54 -7.09 -11.97
N ALA A 428 0.79 -7.07 -11.94
CA ALA A 428 1.57 -5.86 -12.15
C ALA A 428 1.38 -5.31 -13.57
N ALA A 429 1.38 -6.17 -14.58
CA ALA A 429 1.15 -5.77 -15.98
C ALA A 429 -0.20 -5.06 -16.17
N MET A 430 -1.26 -5.52 -15.51
CA MET A 430 -2.58 -4.88 -15.58
C MET A 430 -2.58 -3.45 -15.04
N LEU A 431 -1.90 -3.20 -13.91
CA LEU A 431 -1.79 -1.86 -13.33
C LEU A 431 -1.08 -0.88 -14.30
N TYR A 432 -0.01 -1.34 -14.95
CA TYR A 432 0.72 -0.53 -15.92
C TYR A 432 -0.05 -0.32 -17.22
N PHE A 433 -0.85 -1.29 -17.64
CA PHE A 433 -1.74 -1.14 -18.79
C PHE A 433 -2.72 0.03 -18.60
N SER A 434 -3.19 0.28 -17.37
CA SER A 434 -4.01 1.46 -17.05
C SER A 434 -3.28 2.78 -17.39
N THR A 435 -1.99 2.87 -17.12
CA THR A 435 -1.19 4.08 -17.44
C THR A 435 -1.06 4.31 -18.94
N PHE A 436 -0.93 3.24 -19.74
CA PHE A 436 -0.93 3.35 -21.20
C PHE A 436 -2.26 3.89 -21.72
N VAL A 437 -3.37 3.38 -21.20
CA VAL A 437 -4.70 3.82 -21.60
C VAL A 437 -4.94 5.29 -21.22
N ASP A 438 -4.53 5.72 -20.02
CA ASP A 438 -4.64 7.12 -19.62
C ASP A 438 -3.91 8.04 -20.60
N ARG A 439 -2.70 7.68 -21.01
CA ARG A 439 -1.94 8.46 -21.99
C ARG A 439 -2.60 8.46 -23.36
N GLY A 440 -3.10 7.31 -23.82
CA GLY A 440 -3.87 7.24 -25.05
C GLY A 440 -5.12 8.13 -25.04
N LEU A 441 -5.84 8.18 -23.91
CA LEU A 441 -6.99 9.06 -23.71
C LEU A 441 -6.61 10.55 -23.70
N ILE A 442 -5.48 10.92 -23.11
CA ILE A 442 -4.95 12.29 -23.11
C ILE A 442 -4.56 12.70 -24.55
N LEU A 443 -3.94 11.80 -25.31
CA LEU A 443 -3.59 12.05 -26.71
C LEU A 443 -4.83 12.12 -27.61
N LEU A 444 -5.85 11.31 -27.32
CA LEU A 444 -7.15 11.43 -28.00
C LEU A 444 -7.79 12.79 -27.72
N LEU A 445 -7.71 13.30 -26.48
CA LEU A 445 -8.13 14.65 -26.15
C LEU A 445 -7.30 15.68 -26.92
N ALA A 446 -5.98 15.52 -26.98
CA ALA A 446 -5.05 16.42 -27.69
C ALA A 446 -5.33 16.50 -29.20
N ALA A 447 -5.78 15.41 -29.81
CA ALA A 447 -6.18 15.35 -31.22
C ALA A 447 -7.56 15.97 -31.50
N GLY A 448 -8.32 16.31 -30.46
CA GLY A 448 -9.67 16.87 -30.59
C GLY A 448 -9.68 18.32 -31.07
N PRO A 449 -10.77 18.75 -31.73
CA PRO A 449 -10.86 20.08 -32.37
C PRO A 449 -10.91 21.25 -31.37
N PHE A 450 -11.06 20.98 -30.09
CA PHE A 450 -11.19 22.00 -29.04
C PHE A 450 -9.87 22.31 -28.33
N VAL A 451 -8.79 21.66 -28.71
CA VAL A 451 -7.47 21.85 -28.09
C VAL A 451 -6.58 22.68 -29.03
N LEU A 452 -6.47 23.97 -28.72
CA LEU A 452 -5.65 24.90 -29.50
C LEU A 452 -4.13 24.64 -29.30
N ASN A 453 -3.73 24.20 -28.09
CA ASN A 453 -2.36 23.86 -27.78
C ASN A 453 -2.30 22.50 -27.04
N PRO A 454 -1.99 21.42 -27.77
CA PRO A 454 -1.94 20.07 -27.21
C PRO A 454 -0.72 19.78 -26.36
N GLN A 455 0.25 20.70 -26.29
CA GLN A 455 1.51 20.50 -25.55
C GLN A 455 1.31 20.66 -24.05
N GLY A 456 2.00 19.84 -23.26
CA GLY A 456 1.98 19.90 -21.81
C GLY A 456 0.80 19.22 -21.12
N LEU A 457 -0.14 18.62 -21.86
CA LEU A 457 -1.32 17.99 -21.29
C LEU A 457 -0.96 16.77 -20.43
N ILE A 458 -0.01 15.96 -20.87
CA ILE A 458 0.47 14.79 -20.11
C ILE A 458 1.13 15.26 -18.82
N THR A 459 1.95 16.31 -18.93
CA THR A 459 2.64 16.90 -17.77
C THR A 459 1.62 17.45 -16.76
N GLN A 460 0.63 18.22 -17.20
CA GLN A 460 -0.42 18.77 -16.33
C GLN A 460 -1.18 17.66 -15.57
N TYR A 461 -1.63 16.64 -16.28
CA TYR A 461 -2.33 15.50 -15.70
C TYR A 461 -1.46 14.74 -14.69
N TYR A 462 -0.18 14.51 -15.05
CA TYR A 462 0.74 13.76 -14.19
C TYR A 462 1.14 14.54 -12.94
N GLN A 463 1.35 15.86 -13.05
CA GLN A 463 1.62 16.74 -11.92
C GLN A 463 0.42 16.79 -10.95
N ALA A 464 -0.80 16.90 -11.48
CA ALA A 464 -2.02 16.84 -10.69
C ALA A 464 -2.14 15.50 -9.94
N LEU A 465 -1.90 14.39 -10.64
CA LEU A 465 -1.93 13.05 -10.05
C LEU A 465 -0.87 12.89 -8.94
N GLN A 466 0.36 13.36 -9.18
CA GLN A 466 1.45 13.31 -8.20
C GLN A 466 1.12 14.06 -6.91
N LEU A 467 0.50 15.23 -7.01
CA LEU A 467 0.07 16.00 -5.84
C LEU A 467 -1.04 15.28 -5.06
N MET A 468 -2.00 14.66 -5.75
CA MET A 468 -3.05 13.84 -5.10
C MET A 468 -2.47 12.59 -4.43
N LEU A 469 -1.42 11.97 -4.99
CA LEU A 469 -0.78 10.78 -4.41
C LEU A 469 -0.07 11.06 -3.08
N LEU A 470 0.24 12.32 -2.72
CA LEU A 470 0.86 12.66 -1.44
C LEU A 470 -0.04 12.33 -0.26
N PRO A 471 -1.25 12.92 -0.12
CA PRO A 471 -2.15 12.56 0.97
C PRO A 471 -2.64 11.11 0.88
N LEU A 472 -2.82 10.54 -0.32
CA LEU A 472 -3.17 9.13 -0.49
C LEU A 472 -2.11 8.21 0.12
N GLY A 473 -0.83 8.49 -0.11
CA GLY A 473 0.28 7.72 0.43
C GLY A 473 0.34 7.76 1.96
N ILE A 474 0.07 8.93 2.54
CA ILE A 474 0.11 9.12 4.00
C ILE A 474 -1.12 8.51 4.67
N PHE A 475 -2.31 8.83 4.19
CA PHE A 475 -3.56 8.46 4.87
C PHE A 475 -4.13 7.12 4.41
N GLY A 476 -4.01 6.78 3.14
CA GLY A 476 -4.43 5.48 2.60
C GLY A 476 -3.39 4.38 2.86
N MET A 477 -2.23 4.50 2.24
CA MET A 477 -1.22 3.42 2.22
C MET A 477 -0.58 3.17 3.59
N ALA A 478 -0.12 4.23 4.31
CA ALA A 478 0.60 4.05 5.56
C ALA A 478 -0.29 3.49 6.66
N ILE A 479 -1.51 4.04 6.84
CA ILE A 479 -2.47 3.59 7.86
C ILE A 479 -2.90 2.14 7.59
N SER A 480 -3.23 1.82 6.33
CA SER A 480 -3.63 0.46 5.93
C SER A 480 -2.51 -0.56 6.13
N THR A 481 -1.25 -0.18 5.83
CA THR A 481 -0.08 -1.03 6.04
C THR A 481 0.16 -1.31 7.52
N ALA A 482 -0.04 -0.31 8.38
CA ALA A 482 0.10 -0.47 9.84
C ALA A 482 -0.99 -1.36 10.45
N ALA A 483 -2.21 -1.34 9.93
CA ALA A 483 -3.33 -2.16 10.41
C ALA A 483 -3.24 -3.62 9.94
N PHE A 484 -2.59 -3.89 8.80
CA PHE A 484 -2.58 -5.21 8.14
C PHE A 484 -2.07 -6.37 9.01
N PRO A 485 -0.91 -6.27 9.73
CA PRO A 485 -0.40 -7.39 10.55
C PRO A 485 -1.38 -7.80 11.65
N THR A 486 -1.94 -6.83 12.37
CA THR A 486 -2.91 -7.08 13.45
C THR A 486 -4.20 -7.68 12.91
N MET A 487 -4.64 -7.24 11.74
CA MET A 487 -5.81 -7.81 11.05
C MET A 487 -5.56 -9.25 10.63
N ALA A 488 -4.42 -9.54 9.98
CA ALA A 488 -4.04 -10.88 9.54
C ALA A 488 -3.89 -11.87 10.72
N GLU A 489 -3.34 -11.43 11.85
CA GLU A 489 -3.27 -12.21 13.08
C GLU A 489 -4.67 -12.59 13.58
N ASN A 490 -5.59 -11.62 13.66
CA ASN A 490 -6.95 -11.88 14.15
C ASN A 490 -7.78 -12.75 13.19
N VAL A 491 -7.56 -12.64 11.87
CA VAL A 491 -8.11 -13.56 10.88
C VAL A 491 -7.62 -15.00 11.13
N THR A 492 -6.33 -15.18 11.36
CA THR A 492 -5.73 -16.52 11.64
C THR A 492 -6.25 -17.11 12.94
N LEU A 493 -6.57 -16.28 13.93
CA LEU A 493 -7.16 -16.69 15.22
C LEU A 493 -8.69 -16.88 15.16
N GLY A 494 -9.33 -16.67 14.01
CA GLY A 494 -10.79 -16.78 13.84
C GLY A 494 -11.60 -15.69 14.57
N ARG A 495 -10.97 -14.60 15.02
CA ARG A 495 -11.61 -13.53 15.81
C ARG A 495 -12.26 -12.49 14.88
N LEU A 496 -13.31 -12.87 14.16
CA LEU A 496 -13.96 -12.02 13.16
C LEU A 496 -14.51 -10.71 13.72
N ASP A 497 -14.98 -10.67 14.96
CA ASP A 497 -15.48 -9.45 15.59
C ASP A 497 -14.37 -8.40 15.76
N ARG A 498 -13.16 -8.85 16.15
CA ARG A 498 -12.00 -7.96 16.22
C ARG A 498 -11.54 -7.49 14.83
N VAL A 499 -11.62 -8.38 13.84
CA VAL A 499 -11.31 -8.01 12.45
C VAL A 499 -12.25 -6.93 11.96
N ARG A 500 -13.58 -7.05 12.22
CA ARG A 500 -14.57 -6.01 11.88
C ARG A 500 -14.26 -4.69 12.57
N ALA A 501 -13.97 -4.71 13.86
CA ALA A 501 -13.63 -3.50 14.61
C ALA A 501 -12.36 -2.81 14.03
N ILE A 502 -11.30 -3.59 13.73
CA ILE A 502 -10.07 -3.06 13.13
C ILE A 502 -10.36 -2.39 11.77
N ILE A 503 -11.17 -3.03 10.93
CA ILE A 503 -11.54 -2.49 9.62
C ILE A 503 -12.36 -1.19 9.78
N GLU A 504 -13.38 -1.19 10.65
CA GLU A 504 -14.20 -0.01 10.92
C GLU A 504 -13.38 1.16 11.46
N ASP A 505 -12.53 0.94 12.45
CA ASP A 505 -11.70 1.96 13.06
C ASP A 505 -10.65 2.52 12.07
N THR A 506 -10.08 1.62 11.25
CA THR A 506 -9.13 2.02 10.21
C THR A 506 -9.82 2.84 9.12
N LEU A 507 -11.00 2.41 8.64
CA LEU A 507 -11.80 3.18 7.67
C LEU A 507 -12.19 4.54 8.22
N ARG A 508 -12.66 4.64 9.48
CA ARG A 508 -12.95 5.92 10.12
C ARG A 508 -11.74 6.82 10.16
N THR A 509 -10.57 6.28 10.51
CA THR A 509 -9.32 7.04 10.55
C THR A 509 -8.92 7.55 9.17
N ILE A 510 -9.00 6.71 8.15
CA ILE A 510 -8.71 7.07 6.76
C ILE A 510 -9.68 8.16 6.27
N LEU A 511 -10.99 7.98 6.47
CA LEU A 511 -12.00 8.94 6.03
C LEU A 511 -11.88 10.27 6.78
N PHE A 512 -11.58 10.25 8.08
CA PHE A 512 -11.36 11.45 8.90
C PHE A 512 -10.22 12.33 8.39
N MET A 513 -9.15 11.71 7.83
CA MET A 513 -8.00 12.43 7.29
C MET A 513 -8.14 12.74 5.79
N SER A 514 -8.70 11.81 5.00
CA SER A 514 -8.75 11.96 3.54
C SER A 514 -9.85 12.91 3.06
N ILE A 515 -11.03 12.96 3.72
CA ILE A 515 -12.12 13.86 3.30
C ILE A 515 -11.73 15.34 3.46
N PRO A 516 -11.21 15.82 4.61
CA PRO A 516 -10.75 17.22 4.69
C PRO A 516 -9.59 17.50 3.72
N SER A 517 -8.70 16.51 3.48
CA SER A 517 -7.64 16.66 2.47
C SER A 517 -8.21 16.76 1.05
N SER A 518 -9.28 16.02 0.74
CA SER A 518 -10.01 16.15 -0.53
C SER A 518 -10.53 17.59 -0.71
N VAL A 519 -11.30 18.07 0.26
CA VAL A 519 -11.87 19.43 0.21
C VAL A 519 -10.75 20.48 0.20
N GLY A 520 -9.71 20.27 1.01
CA GLY A 520 -8.53 21.15 1.03
C GLY A 520 -7.86 21.27 -0.32
N LEU A 521 -7.59 20.14 -1.00
CA LEU A 521 -6.99 20.14 -2.33
C LEU A 521 -7.92 20.71 -3.41
N MET A 522 -9.24 20.53 -3.29
CA MET A 522 -10.19 21.15 -4.22
C MET A 522 -10.17 22.68 -4.10
N VAL A 523 -10.05 23.22 -2.89
CA VAL A 523 -10.06 24.66 -2.62
C VAL A 523 -8.67 25.29 -2.80
N LEU A 524 -7.65 24.63 -2.26
CA LEU A 524 -6.28 25.13 -2.22
C LEU A 524 -5.39 24.56 -3.34
N GLY A 525 -5.95 23.79 -4.29
CA GLY A 525 -5.17 23.14 -5.35
C GLY A 525 -4.36 24.14 -6.16
N LEU A 526 -4.94 25.25 -6.59
CA LEU A 526 -4.21 26.30 -7.30
C LEU A 526 -3.11 26.95 -6.44
N PRO A 527 -3.37 27.46 -5.20
CA PRO A 527 -2.31 27.95 -4.32
C PRO A 527 -1.17 26.94 -4.07
N VAL A 528 -1.50 25.67 -3.86
CA VAL A 528 -0.50 24.61 -3.69
C VAL A 528 0.37 24.47 -4.94
N ILE A 529 -0.23 24.44 -6.13
CA ILE A 529 0.50 24.37 -7.41
C ILE A 529 1.35 25.62 -7.59
N GLN A 530 0.83 26.79 -7.28
CA GLN A 530 1.56 28.06 -7.38
C GLN A 530 2.83 28.04 -6.52
N VAL A 531 2.70 27.67 -5.26
CA VAL A 531 3.85 27.62 -4.33
C VAL A 531 4.85 26.54 -4.72
N LEU A 532 4.40 25.38 -5.20
CA LEU A 532 5.28 24.26 -5.47
C LEU A 532 5.85 24.24 -6.89
N LEU A 533 5.08 24.68 -7.88
CA LEU A 533 5.39 24.45 -9.30
C LEU A 533 5.47 25.74 -10.13
N GLN A 534 4.78 26.85 -9.77
CA GLN A 534 4.71 28.07 -10.60
C GLN A 534 6.01 28.87 -10.54
N HIS A 535 7.07 28.28 -11.09
CA HIS A 535 8.39 28.88 -11.16
C HIS A 535 9.02 28.63 -12.53
N GLY A 536 9.85 29.55 -12.99
CA GLY A 536 10.62 29.36 -14.22
C GLY A 536 9.75 29.17 -15.47
N ALA A 537 9.77 27.98 -16.06
CA ALA A 537 8.97 27.66 -17.26
C ALA A 537 7.51 27.34 -16.95
N PHE A 538 7.18 26.99 -15.71
CA PHE A 538 5.82 26.66 -15.30
C PHE A 538 5.10 27.96 -14.91
N ASN A 539 4.32 28.50 -15.82
CA ASN A 539 3.63 29.79 -15.68
C ASN A 539 2.24 29.65 -15.02
N LEU A 540 1.53 30.78 -14.87
CA LEU A 540 0.20 30.82 -14.28
C LEU A 540 -0.81 29.99 -15.09
N ASP A 541 -0.75 29.99 -16.42
CA ASP A 541 -1.65 29.22 -17.28
C ASP A 541 -1.45 27.73 -17.07
N SER A 542 -0.19 27.29 -16.93
CA SER A 542 0.15 25.91 -16.54
C SER A 542 -0.42 25.54 -15.17
N ALA A 543 -0.31 26.45 -14.20
CA ALA A 543 -0.80 26.25 -12.85
C ALA A 543 -2.33 26.13 -12.80
N THR A 544 -3.03 27.05 -13.47
CA THR A 544 -4.50 27.04 -13.54
C THR A 544 -5.00 25.78 -14.26
N SER A 545 -4.40 25.42 -15.40
CA SER A 545 -4.76 24.22 -16.15
C SER A 545 -4.53 22.94 -15.38
N THR A 546 -3.45 22.87 -14.58
CA THR A 546 -3.13 21.72 -13.73
C THR A 546 -4.07 21.63 -12.51
N SER A 547 -4.58 22.75 -12.02
CA SER A 547 -5.47 22.78 -10.85
C SER A 547 -6.82 22.11 -11.10
N VAL A 548 -7.32 22.12 -12.34
CA VAL A 548 -8.59 21.50 -12.71
C VAL A 548 -8.55 19.98 -12.53
N PRO A 549 -7.65 19.23 -13.18
CA PRO A 549 -7.55 17.79 -12.95
C PRO A 549 -7.22 17.46 -11.48
N LEU A 550 -6.43 18.29 -10.77
CA LEU A 550 -6.15 18.09 -9.35
C LEU A 550 -7.44 18.13 -8.50
N ALA A 551 -8.32 19.09 -8.74
CA ALA A 551 -9.60 19.20 -8.03
C ALA A 551 -10.48 17.96 -8.24
N PHE A 552 -10.53 17.45 -9.47
CA PHE A 552 -11.28 16.23 -9.79
C PHE A 552 -10.62 14.96 -9.23
N PHE A 553 -9.31 14.86 -9.21
CA PHE A 553 -8.62 13.76 -8.51
C PHE A 553 -8.86 13.81 -7.00
N ALA A 554 -8.84 15.01 -6.42
CA ALA A 554 -9.08 15.19 -4.99
C ALA A 554 -10.48 14.71 -4.58
N LEU A 555 -11.48 14.82 -5.43
CA LEU A 555 -12.83 14.31 -5.19
C LEU A 555 -12.83 12.80 -4.89
N GLY A 556 -11.99 12.02 -5.59
CA GLY A 556 -11.87 10.57 -5.42
C GLY A 556 -10.94 10.13 -4.28
N LEU A 557 -10.18 11.04 -3.67
CA LEU A 557 -9.13 10.71 -2.70
C LEU A 557 -9.61 9.82 -1.55
N ALA A 558 -10.76 10.12 -0.97
CA ALA A 558 -11.33 9.35 0.14
C ALA A 558 -11.72 7.92 -0.28
N GLY A 559 -12.27 7.77 -1.48
CA GLY A 559 -12.59 6.47 -2.09
C GLY A 559 -11.32 5.66 -2.33
N LEU A 560 -10.36 6.22 -3.06
CA LEU A 560 -9.07 5.58 -3.36
C LEU A 560 -8.28 5.21 -2.09
N ALA A 561 -8.30 6.06 -1.06
CA ALA A 561 -7.68 5.75 0.22
C ALA A 561 -8.39 4.59 0.94
N SER A 562 -9.70 4.47 0.78
CA SER A 562 -10.48 3.34 1.34
C SER A 562 -10.18 2.03 0.62
N VAL A 563 -9.95 2.03 -0.70
CA VAL A 563 -9.54 0.85 -1.48
C VAL A 563 -8.29 0.19 -0.87
N GLU A 564 -7.35 0.99 -0.36
CA GLU A 564 -6.10 0.48 0.23
C GLU A 564 -6.33 -0.46 1.42
N ILE A 565 -7.19 -0.11 2.36
CA ILE A 565 -7.49 -0.98 3.51
C ILE A 565 -8.42 -2.13 3.13
N LEU A 566 -9.40 -1.89 2.24
CA LEU A 566 -10.33 -2.92 1.82
C LEU A 566 -9.61 -4.04 1.06
N THR A 567 -8.72 -3.70 0.14
CA THR A 567 -7.88 -4.66 -0.59
C THR A 567 -7.01 -5.48 0.35
N ARG A 568 -6.35 -4.82 1.33
CA ARG A 568 -5.56 -5.53 2.35
C ARG A 568 -6.40 -6.41 3.25
N SER A 569 -7.66 -6.04 3.49
CA SER A 569 -8.61 -6.89 4.23
C SER A 569 -8.83 -8.22 3.51
N PHE A 570 -9.05 -8.21 2.20
CA PHE A 570 -9.14 -9.44 1.41
C PHE A 570 -7.83 -10.24 1.43
N TYR A 571 -6.68 -9.58 1.35
CA TYR A 571 -5.38 -10.27 1.43
C TYR A 571 -5.15 -10.95 2.78
N ALA A 572 -5.65 -10.38 3.88
CA ALA A 572 -5.61 -11.03 5.20
C ALA A 572 -6.38 -12.36 5.21
N PHE A 573 -7.48 -12.44 4.45
CA PHE A 573 -8.24 -13.68 4.21
C PHE A 573 -7.64 -14.59 3.11
N ARG A 574 -6.44 -14.28 2.59
CA ARG A 574 -5.78 -14.97 1.47
C ARG A 574 -6.59 -14.94 0.16
N ASP A 575 -7.48 -14.00 0.02
CA ASP A 575 -8.30 -13.79 -1.16
C ASP A 575 -7.71 -12.63 -1.98
N SER A 576 -6.87 -12.96 -2.94
CA SER A 576 -6.33 -11.98 -3.90
C SER A 576 -7.18 -11.86 -5.16
N LYS A 577 -8.07 -12.82 -5.43
CA LYS A 577 -8.88 -12.85 -6.65
C LYS A 577 -9.95 -11.76 -6.66
N THR A 578 -10.65 -11.60 -5.54
CA THR A 578 -11.76 -10.63 -5.43
C THR A 578 -11.30 -9.19 -5.69
N PRO A 579 -10.26 -8.66 -5.03
CA PRO A 579 -9.76 -7.31 -5.33
C PRO A 579 -9.35 -7.15 -6.80
N VAL A 580 -8.61 -8.10 -7.36
CA VAL A 580 -8.16 -8.03 -8.77
C VAL A 580 -9.34 -7.96 -9.72
N MET A 581 -10.39 -8.77 -9.54
CA MET A 581 -11.59 -8.73 -10.40
C MET A 581 -12.31 -7.39 -10.30
N VAL A 582 -12.41 -6.83 -9.09
CA VAL A 582 -13.06 -5.52 -8.88
C VAL A 582 -12.21 -4.39 -9.49
N SER A 583 -10.87 -4.45 -9.36
CA SER A 583 -9.97 -3.47 -9.99
C SER A 583 -10.01 -3.54 -11.52
N VAL A 584 -10.15 -4.73 -12.11
CA VAL A 584 -10.36 -4.87 -13.57
C VAL A 584 -11.70 -4.25 -14.00
N ALA A 585 -12.77 -4.50 -13.25
CA ALA A 585 -14.07 -3.89 -13.53
C ALA A 585 -14.02 -2.36 -13.38
N GLN A 586 -13.33 -1.86 -12.36
CA GLN A 586 -13.06 -0.43 -12.15
C GLN A 586 -12.30 0.18 -13.33
N PHE A 587 -11.27 -0.51 -13.82
CA PHE A 587 -10.48 -0.06 -14.94
C PHE A 587 -11.34 0.06 -16.24
N VAL A 588 -12.16 -0.94 -16.53
CA VAL A 588 -13.09 -0.89 -17.67
C VAL A 588 -14.09 0.25 -17.51
N LEU A 589 -14.67 0.41 -16.33
CA LEU A 589 -15.59 1.49 -16.03
C LEU A 589 -14.95 2.87 -16.20
N LYS A 590 -13.70 3.04 -15.73
CA LYS A 590 -12.91 4.27 -15.91
C LYS A 590 -12.76 4.62 -17.39
N ILE A 591 -12.40 3.65 -18.24
CA ILE A 591 -12.27 3.86 -19.69
C ILE A 591 -13.60 4.30 -20.29
N LEU A 592 -14.67 3.57 -20.00
CA LEU A 592 -16.01 3.89 -20.51
C LEU A 592 -16.46 5.29 -20.10
N LEU A 593 -16.31 5.64 -18.81
CA LEU A 593 -16.63 6.98 -18.32
C LEU A 593 -15.77 8.05 -19.00
N SER A 594 -14.46 7.79 -19.15
CA SER A 594 -13.56 8.73 -19.82
C SER A 594 -13.97 9.00 -21.26
N LEU A 595 -14.29 7.96 -22.04
CA LEU A 595 -14.73 8.09 -23.43
C LEU A 595 -16.08 8.81 -23.51
N ILE A 596 -17.02 8.48 -22.64
CA ILE A 596 -18.33 9.13 -22.60
C ILE A 596 -18.17 10.63 -22.29
N LEU A 597 -17.38 10.98 -21.26
CA LEU A 597 -17.19 12.35 -20.84
C LEU A 597 -16.44 13.19 -21.89
N LEU A 598 -15.42 12.63 -22.54
CA LEU A 598 -14.69 13.30 -23.62
C LEU A 598 -15.59 13.62 -24.82
N ASN A 599 -16.45 12.66 -25.19
CA ASN A 599 -17.35 12.85 -26.35
C ASN A 599 -18.56 13.72 -26.04
N LEU A 600 -19.14 13.59 -24.82
CA LEU A 600 -20.37 14.29 -24.43
C LEU A 600 -20.14 15.76 -24.12
N LEU A 601 -19.05 16.08 -23.39
CA LEU A 601 -18.87 17.38 -22.80
C LEU A 601 -18.09 18.36 -23.68
N LYS A 602 -17.31 17.87 -24.66
CA LYS A 602 -16.52 18.69 -25.61
C LYS A 602 -15.87 19.94 -24.97
N TRP A 603 -15.39 19.77 -23.76
CA TRP A 603 -14.78 20.84 -22.97
C TRP A 603 -13.37 21.14 -23.47
N GLY A 604 -12.86 22.36 -23.23
CA GLY A 604 -11.49 22.74 -23.53
C GLY A 604 -10.46 21.87 -22.81
N PRO A 605 -9.15 22.05 -23.10
CA PRO A 605 -8.10 21.12 -22.68
C PRO A 605 -8.03 20.86 -21.19
N SER A 606 -8.13 21.89 -20.35
CA SER A 606 -8.07 21.77 -18.89
C SER A 606 -9.25 20.98 -18.31
N TRP A 607 -10.46 21.23 -18.80
CA TRP A 607 -11.67 20.51 -18.39
C TRP A 607 -11.72 19.10 -18.96
N GLY A 608 -11.13 18.88 -20.16
CA GLY A 608 -10.95 17.54 -20.72
C GLY A 608 -10.06 16.68 -19.82
N LEU A 609 -8.92 17.20 -19.34
CA LEU A 609 -8.09 16.53 -18.33
C LEU A 609 -8.86 16.34 -17.01
N GLY A 610 -9.66 17.31 -16.61
CA GLY A 610 -10.55 17.23 -15.45
C GLY A 610 -11.56 16.09 -15.58
N SER A 611 -12.12 15.86 -16.77
CA SER A 611 -13.06 14.75 -17.02
C SER A 611 -12.42 13.38 -16.87
N LEU A 612 -11.17 13.21 -17.33
CA LEU A 612 -10.39 11.98 -17.13
C LEU A 612 -10.09 11.73 -15.64
N ALA A 613 -9.72 12.79 -14.91
CA ALA A 613 -9.50 12.73 -13.47
C ALA A 613 -10.80 12.40 -12.71
N PHE A 614 -11.94 12.98 -13.14
CA PHE A 614 -13.27 12.69 -12.59
C PHE A 614 -13.66 11.23 -12.82
N ALA A 615 -13.47 10.70 -14.03
CA ALA A 615 -13.73 9.30 -14.35
C ALA A 615 -12.93 8.37 -13.42
N THR A 616 -11.65 8.69 -13.17
CA THR A 616 -10.79 7.96 -12.24
C THR A 616 -11.33 8.00 -10.81
N SER A 617 -11.78 9.17 -10.37
CA SER A 617 -12.31 9.40 -9.01
C SER A 617 -13.62 8.68 -8.77
N VAL A 618 -14.53 8.71 -9.74
CA VAL A 618 -15.82 8.00 -9.66
C VAL A 618 -15.59 6.50 -9.68
N ALA A 619 -14.79 6.00 -10.62
CA ALA A 619 -14.49 4.57 -10.73
C ALA A 619 -13.81 4.02 -9.47
N GLY A 620 -12.83 4.74 -8.90
CA GLY A 620 -12.16 4.34 -7.66
C GLY A 620 -13.07 4.42 -6.43
N SER A 621 -13.99 5.38 -6.37
CA SER A 621 -14.98 5.45 -5.28
C SER A 621 -16.00 4.31 -5.36
N LEU A 622 -16.42 3.93 -6.56
CA LEU A 622 -17.27 2.76 -6.79
C LEU A 622 -16.53 1.45 -6.47
N GLU A 623 -15.25 1.34 -6.81
CA GLU A 623 -14.39 0.22 -6.40
C GLU A 623 -14.41 0.04 -4.88
N ALA A 624 -14.21 1.13 -4.12
CA ALA A 624 -14.29 1.09 -2.66
C ALA A 624 -15.65 0.60 -2.16
N ALA A 625 -16.75 1.09 -2.75
CA ALA A 625 -18.11 0.68 -2.38
C ALA A 625 -18.37 -0.79 -2.66
N VAL A 626 -17.94 -1.29 -3.84
CA VAL A 626 -18.08 -2.71 -4.22
C VAL A 626 -17.24 -3.61 -3.33
N LEU A 627 -15.97 -3.25 -3.07
CA LEU A 627 -15.10 -4.00 -2.16
C LEU A 627 -15.70 -4.06 -0.74
N LEU A 628 -16.22 -2.95 -0.23
CA LEU A 628 -16.86 -2.88 1.08
C LEU A 628 -18.10 -3.79 1.14
N TRP A 629 -18.94 -3.78 0.13
CA TRP A 629 -20.12 -4.63 0.02
C TRP A 629 -19.75 -6.13 -0.05
N LEU A 630 -18.74 -6.50 -0.87
CA LEU A 630 -18.25 -7.88 -0.94
C LEU A 630 -17.61 -8.33 0.37
N LEU A 631 -16.88 -7.43 1.04
CA LEU A 631 -16.28 -7.71 2.33
C LEU A 631 -17.35 -7.98 3.40
N GLN A 632 -18.45 -7.21 3.41
CA GLN A 632 -19.60 -7.47 4.30
C GLN A 632 -20.21 -8.85 4.08
N LYS A 633 -20.35 -9.29 2.83
CA LYS A 633 -20.84 -10.65 2.54
C LYS A 633 -19.93 -11.73 3.12
N LYS A 634 -18.61 -11.44 3.22
CA LYS A 634 -17.60 -12.39 3.68
C LYS A 634 -17.46 -12.46 5.20
N ILE A 635 -17.49 -11.30 5.86
CA ILE A 635 -17.23 -11.21 7.32
C ILE A 635 -18.49 -10.91 8.15
N GLY A 636 -19.64 -10.68 7.51
CA GLY A 636 -20.88 -10.28 8.15
C GLY A 636 -21.05 -8.76 8.28
N MET A 637 -22.11 -8.32 8.90
CA MET A 637 -22.51 -6.91 8.96
C MET A 637 -21.45 -6.03 9.63
N LEU A 638 -20.90 -5.11 8.87
CA LEU A 638 -20.17 -3.94 9.36
C LEU A 638 -21.19 -2.86 9.73
N GLY A 639 -20.91 -2.06 10.72
CA GLY A 639 -21.78 -0.96 11.17
C GLY A 639 -21.93 0.17 10.15
N LEU A 640 -22.34 -0.14 8.90
CA LEU A 640 -22.38 0.83 7.79
C LEU A 640 -23.19 2.07 8.10
N ARG A 641 -24.32 1.96 8.83
CA ARG A 641 -25.12 3.12 9.21
C ARG A 641 -24.32 4.07 10.11
N LYS A 642 -23.55 3.50 11.07
CA LYS A 642 -22.66 4.30 11.93
C LYS A 642 -21.51 4.92 11.15
N LEU A 643 -20.92 4.16 10.22
CA LEU A 643 -19.86 4.63 9.34
C LEU A 643 -20.37 5.74 8.40
N ALA A 644 -21.53 5.58 7.78
CA ALA A 644 -22.14 6.58 6.91
C ALA A 644 -22.48 7.89 7.66
N MET A 645 -23.07 7.77 8.87
CA MET A 645 -23.32 8.95 9.72
C MET A 645 -22.02 9.65 10.12
N PHE A 646 -20.99 8.89 10.48
CA PHE A 646 -19.66 9.44 10.77
C PHE A 646 -19.08 10.16 9.54
N THR A 647 -19.10 9.50 8.37
CA THR A 647 -18.62 10.07 7.10
C THR A 647 -19.37 11.34 6.73
N GLY A 648 -20.70 11.35 6.90
CA GLY A 648 -21.52 12.54 6.66
C GLY A 648 -21.15 13.72 7.57
N ARG A 649 -20.91 13.45 8.86
CA ARG A 649 -20.45 14.50 9.79
C ARG A 649 -19.06 15.02 9.45
N VAL A 650 -18.13 14.13 9.08
CA VAL A 650 -16.79 14.51 8.62
C VAL A 650 -16.87 15.34 7.34
N LEU A 651 -17.73 14.97 6.41
CA LEU A 651 -17.96 15.73 5.18
C LEU A 651 -18.49 17.13 5.47
N LEU A 652 -19.49 17.25 6.35
CA LEU A 652 -20.02 18.57 6.75
C LEU A 652 -18.95 19.44 7.42
N ALA A 653 -18.14 18.86 8.32
CA ALA A 653 -17.03 19.57 8.94
C ALA A 653 -15.98 20.00 7.91
N SER A 654 -15.71 19.17 6.91
CA SER A 654 -14.77 19.48 5.83
C SER A 654 -15.30 20.54 4.88
N LEU A 655 -16.59 20.54 4.59
CA LEU A 655 -17.23 21.60 3.80
C LEU A 655 -17.23 22.95 4.54
N ALA A 656 -17.49 22.95 5.86
CA ALA A 656 -17.33 24.14 6.69
C ALA A 656 -15.89 24.66 6.67
N MET A 657 -14.89 23.75 6.76
CA MET A 657 -13.49 24.07 6.59
C MET A 657 -13.23 24.71 5.22
N GLY A 658 -13.72 24.10 4.14
CA GLY A 658 -13.55 24.62 2.79
C GLY A 658 -14.15 26.02 2.61
N ALA A 659 -15.36 26.25 3.14
CA ALA A 659 -16.00 27.55 3.13
C ALA A 659 -15.20 28.61 3.92
N GLY A 660 -14.70 28.24 5.11
CA GLY A 660 -13.86 29.14 5.92
C GLY A 660 -12.55 29.50 5.22
N VAL A 661 -11.90 28.53 4.55
CA VAL A 661 -10.69 28.77 3.76
C VAL A 661 -10.98 29.66 2.55
N LEU A 662 -12.09 29.43 1.83
CA LEU A 662 -12.49 30.29 0.71
C LEU A 662 -12.77 31.73 1.16
N LEU A 663 -13.45 31.91 2.29
CA LEU A 663 -13.71 33.24 2.86
C LEU A 663 -12.39 33.94 3.21
N LEU A 664 -11.46 33.25 3.89
CA LEU A 664 -10.16 33.83 4.22
C LEU A 664 -9.37 34.16 2.96
N ARG A 665 -9.38 33.27 1.96
CA ARG A 665 -8.70 33.50 0.68
C ARG A 665 -9.24 34.75 -0.02
N THR A 666 -10.55 34.91 -0.11
CA THR A 666 -11.16 36.11 -0.72
C THR A 666 -10.83 37.39 0.04
N LEU A 667 -10.74 37.32 1.37
CA LEU A 667 -10.32 38.45 2.20
C LEU A 667 -8.83 38.78 1.98
N LEU A 668 -7.97 37.79 1.94
CA LEU A 668 -6.55 37.99 1.67
C LEU A 668 -6.30 38.50 0.24
N ASP A 669 -7.07 38.04 -0.75
CA ASP A 669 -7.00 38.51 -2.13
C ASP A 669 -7.47 39.96 -2.27
N LEU A 670 -8.39 40.40 -1.42
CA LEU A 670 -8.87 41.78 -1.38
C LEU A 670 -7.86 42.72 -0.69
N LEU A 671 -7.19 42.24 0.39
CA LEU A 671 -6.28 43.03 1.22
C LEU A 671 -4.81 43.02 0.69
N LEU A 672 -4.39 41.92 0.14
CA LEU A 672 -3.04 41.71 -0.39
C LEU A 672 -3.15 41.69 -1.91
N ILE A 673 -2.42 42.60 -2.58
CA ILE A 673 -2.33 42.66 -4.05
C ILE A 673 -2.13 41.24 -4.58
N THR A 674 -3.05 40.82 -5.42
CA THR A 674 -3.10 39.45 -5.95
C THR A 674 -1.80 39.10 -6.69
N THR A 675 -1.28 37.92 -6.42
CA THR A 675 -0.14 37.33 -7.13
C THR A 675 -0.57 36.86 -8.54
N THR A 676 -1.00 37.80 -9.37
CA THR A 676 -1.43 37.54 -10.76
C THR A 676 -0.30 37.61 -11.77
N SER A 677 0.95 37.71 -11.30
CA SER A 677 2.10 37.71 -12.23
C SER A 677 2.29 36.35 -12.90
N GLN A 678 2.59 36.34 -14.17
CA GLN A 678 2.84 35.12 -14.98
C GLN A 678 3.96 34.22 -14.40
N SER A 679 4.94 34.83 -13.74
CA SER A 679 5.98 34.12 -12.99
C SER A 679 6.10 34.70 -11.59
N LEU A 680 6.07 33.84 -10.58
CA LEU A 680 6.36 34.23 -9.20
C LEU A 680 7.87 34.46 -9.07
N GLY A 681 8.30 35.72 -8.91
CA GLY A 681 9.64 36.03 -8.45
C GLY A 681 9.84 35.55 -6.99
N VAL A 682 11.07 35.63 -6.47
CA VAL A 682 11.38 35.17 -5.10
C VAL A 682 10.45 35.77 -4.06
N LEU A 683 10.19 37.07 -4.12
CA LEU A 683 9.25 37.76 -3.21
C LEU A 683 7.82 37.24 -3.38
N GLY A 684 7.36 37.04 -4.61
CA GLY A 684 6.01 36.49 -4.89
C GLY A 684 5.84 35.10 -4.33
N THR A 685 6.87 34.24 -4.44
CA THR A 685 6.89 32.90 -3.85
C THR A 685 6.80 32.94 -2.31
N ILE A 686 7.55 33.85 -1.67
CA ILE A 686 7.50 34.02 -0.21
C ILE A 686 6.10 34.42 0.22
N PHE A 687 5.49 35.43 -0.44
CA PHE A 687 4.12 35.86 -0.14
C PHE A 687 3.09 34.73 -0.37
N ALA A 688 3.17 34.03 -1.49
CA ALA A 688 2.30 32.89 -1.79
C ALA A 688 2.43 31.78 -0.74
N THR A 689 3.65 31.53 -0.25
CA THR A 689 3.92 30.53 0.80
C THR A 689 3.30 30.95 2.14
N PHE A 690 3.47 32.22 2.54
CA PHE A 690 2.84 32.72 3.77
C PHE A 690 1.31 32.71 3.68
N LYS A 691 0.75 33.10 2.55
CA LYS A 691 -0.68 33.05 2.30
C LYS A 691 -1.20 31.62 2.38
N LEU A 692 -0.58 30.68 1.69
CA LEU A 692 -0.94 29.26 1.76
C LEU A 692 -0.81 28.70 3.18
N ALA A 693 0.25 29.06 3.92
CA ALA A 693 0.42 28.64 5.31
C ALA A 693 -0.72 29.18 6.21
N ALA A 694 -1.12 30.44 6.04
CA ALA A 694 -2.25 31.03 6.76
C ALA A 694 -3.57 30.34 6.40
N GLU A 695 -3.81 30.05 5.12
CA GLU A 695 -5.00 29.33 4.63
C GLU A 695 -5.07 27.89 5.18
N LEU A 696 -3.93 27.17 5.21
CA LEU A 696 -3.84 25.83 5.79
C LEU A 696 -4.08 25.84 7.32
N LEU A 697 -3.49 26.81 8.02
CA LEU A 697 -3.69 26.95 9.47
C LEU A 697 -5.14 27.26 9.80
N ALA A 698 -5.76 28.21 9.08
CA ALA A 698 -7.16 28.55 9.25
C ALA A 698 -8.06 27.36 8.93
N GLY A 699 -7.77 26.64 7.85
CA GLY A 699 -8.50 25.41 7.51
C GLY A 699 -8.43 24.38 8.62
N LEU A 700 -7.23 24.14 9.18
CA LEU A 700 -7.05 23.23 10.31
C LEU A 700 -7.88 23.66 11.54
N LEU A 701 -7.83 24.94 11.90
CA LEU A 701 -8.59 25.48 13.05
C LEU A 701 -10.10 25.36 12.84
N VAL A 702 -10.60 25.72 11.66
CA VAL A 702 -12.03 25.59 11.32
C VAL A 702 -12.44 24.11 11.32
N TYR A 703 -11.61 23.21 10.79
CA TYR A 703 -11.90 21.77 10.81
C TYR A 703 -11.99 21.23 12.23
N ILE A 704 -11.02 21.57 13.10
CA ILE A 704 -11.04 21.17 14.52
C ILE A 704 -12.29 21.72 15.21
N TRP A 705 -12.64 22.98 15.00
CA TRP A 705 -13.85 23.59 15.55
C TRP A 705 -15.11 22.88 15.05
N ALA A 706 -15.22 22.65 13.73
CA ALA A 706 -16.38 22.00 13.12
C ALA A 706 -16.55 20.54 13.59
N THR A 707 -15.45 19.79 13.76
CA THR A 707 -15.52 18.40 14.28
C THR A 707 -16.09 18.35 15.69
N ARG A 708 -15.83 19.37 16.52
CA ARG A 708 -16.44 19.49 17.85
C ARG A 708 -17.95 19.79 17.75
N GLN A 709 -18.36 20.72 16.89
CA GLN A 709 -19.77 21.06 16.72
C GLN A 709 -20.61 19.87 16.20
N PHE A 710 -20.03 19.04 15.33
CA PHE A 710 -20.72 17.86 14.78
C PHE A 710 -20.59 16.58 15.64
N GLY A 711 -20.05 16.70 16.87
CA GLY A 711 -20.00 15.59 17.83
C GLY A 711 -19.06 14.45 17.40
N ILE A 712 -17.92 14.79 16.78
CA ILE A 712 -16.87 13.82 16.39
C ILE A 712 -15.78 13.74 17.49
N GLU A 713 -16.02 14.37 18.67
CA GLU A 713 -15.05 14.47 19.76
C GLU A 713 -14.55 13.13 20.29
N ASP A 714 -15.41 12.10 20.34
CA ASP A 714 -15.04 10.78 20.83
C ASP A 714 -13.88 10.16 20.04
N PHE A 715 -13.75 10.52 18.76
CA PHE A 715 -12.66 10.07 17.90
C PHE A 715 -11.29 10.68 18.33
N TRP A 716 -11.31 11.95 18.78
CA TRP A 716 -10.12 12.63 19.29
C TRP A 716 -9.68 12.06 20.65
N LYS A 717 -10.64 11.65 21.49
CA LYS A 717 -10.41 11.21 22.87
C LYS A 717 -9.92 9.74 22.97
N GLN A 718 -10.22 8.89 22.00
CA GLN A 718 -9.99 7.43 22.11
C GLN A 718 -9.01 6.85 21.07
N GLY A 719 -8.60 7.59 20.04
CA GLY A 719 -7.84 7.07 18.90
C GLY A 719 -6.32 7.27 18.96
N PRO A 720 -5.61 6.82 17.91
CA PRO A 720 -4.17 7.09 17.74
C PRO A 720 -3.86 8.59 17.69
N VAL A 721 -4.83 9.42 17.31
CA VAL A 721 -4.74 10.88 17.27
C VAL A 721 -4.47 11.47 18.66
N ARG A 722 -5.12 10.95 19.71
CA ARG A 722 -4.85 11.34 21.10
C ARG A 722 -3.38 11.19 21.47
N ARG A 723 -2.77 10.05 21.12
CA ARG A 723 -1.34 9.79 21.40
C ARG A 723 -0.41 10.79 20.70
N VAL A 724 -0.80 11.25 19.51
CA VAL A 724 -0.07 12.28 18.76
C VAL A 724 -0.24 13.64 19.44
N LEU A 725 -1.46 14.03 19.77
CA LEU A 725 -1.76 15.29 20.47
C LEU A 725 -1.07 15.38 21.84
N GLU A 726 -1.11 14.29 22.63
CA GLU A 726 -0.40 14.21 23.92
C GLU A 726 1.11 14.33 23.74
N ARG A 727 1.68 13.72 22.69
CA ARG A 727 3.11 13.77 22.39
C ARG A 727 3.58 15.18 22.02
N PHE A 728 2.72 15.96 21.37
CA PHE A 728 3.00 17.36 21.00
C PHE A 728 2.49 18.38 22.04
N LYS A 729 2.04 17.93 23.22
CA LYS A 729 1.47 18.78 24.30
C LYS A 729 0.29 19.66 23.80
N LEU A 730 -0.42 19.22 22.79
CA LEU A 730 -1.60 19.91 22.25
C LEU A 730 -2.90 19.39 22.89
N SER A 731 -2.81 18.93 24.15
CA SER A 731 -3.97 18.41 24.91
C SER A 731 -5.05 19.44 25.22
N TRP A 732 -4.74 20.75 25.01
CA TRP A 732 -5.69 21.84 25.13
C TRP A 732 -6.60 22.00 23.90
N ILE A 733 -6.23 21.45 22.76
CA ILE A 733 -7.03 21.33 21.56
C ILE A 733 -7.94 20.09 21.66
#